data_2bd2b37ace9298d73ba864a41fdefb4d
#
_entry.id   2bd2b37ace9298d73ba864a41fdefb4d
#
_cell.length_a   1.000
_cell.length_b   1.000
_cell.length_c   1.000
_cell.angle_alpha   90.00
_cell.angle_beta   90.00
_cell.angle_gamma   90.00
#
_symmetry.space_group_name_H-M   'P 1'
#
loop_
_entity.id
_entity.type
_entity.pdbx_description
1 polymer ?
#
loop_
_entity_poly.entity_id
_entity_poly.type
_entity_poly.pdbx_seq_one_letter_code
_entity_poly.pdbx_strand_id
1 'polypeptide(L)'
;LTLISESITPWENDLVSHDANARTYVIINSTAGHLKDSIMAANKDYTQVKNLKITGRINSQDFYFMRDSMDNLQSLNLKEVRVNGSFGYQPWFSGDASRDDVERDDIIPQSAFDEKESLLRVVLPDTLTGIGERAFRNCVNLTGSITIPEGVTRIGSSAFLWCVSLTGTLTLPSTLEYIGGGGAVDIHGAFNECHFTCELKLPNNLKYIGHNVFGENSGYYGNLILPEKLEFIGDNAFAGASNLTGDLKIPQGVTYISQGAFKNTGLNGTLQLHDGITGIQTSAFQGSQLKGELVLPKNLTTLGASAFEGCDFSGVLKLPNDIASIGDNAFAYNWRLMGVVEFPEGIQTIGANAFAECRSIEGLVIPESVENIRSNAFSNCFGIGSIVCKGEMPANVQDGAFNGVAKDNFTLEVPESAIAQYQAAPGWNEFKRIAAHHELVCRPSIACALNTEHKQTLIVDAEGEWEVQSKPDWCELSQTSGGDKTEGSGDRTGEIVFKLKNDEYTHKCTVTQYDYQYGEDEWLTLQKATRGNNGGINIVILGDGYDAKNISDGDYLTNIKQEVEYFFGIEPYTTYRDYFNVYTAFPVSTETGVGTVNTIRYNRFNTTYTGGVGLRADYDEVFNYALNAPTVTRDNLNQT
;
A
#
# COMPACT_ATOMS: atom_id res chain seq x y z
N LEU A 1 -10.06 -16.43 -44.14
CA LEU A 1 -10.60 -15.56 -43.10
C LEU A 1 -9.43 -14.95 -42.37
N THR A 2 -8.99 -13.78 -42.85
CA THR A 2 -7.95 -13.00 -42.22
C THR A 2 -8.64 -12.12 -41.21
N LEU A 3 -8.40 -12.38 -39.93
CA LEU A 3 -8.74 -11.47 -38.85
C LEU A 3 -7.86 -10.22 -39.02
N ILE A 4 -8.43 -9.14 -39.49
CA ILE A 4 -7.80 -7.82 -39.48
C ILE A 4 -7.85 -7.35 -38.03
N SER A 5 -6.68 -7.09 -37.44
CA SER A 5 -6.56 -6.54 -36.10
C SER A 5 -7.28 -5.17 -36.04
N GLU A 6 -8.14 -5.02 -35.06
CA GLU A 6 -8.92 -3.80 -34.79
C GLU A 6 -8.06 -2.65 -34.23
N SER A 7 -6.99 -2.26 -34.89
CA SER A 7 -6.15 -1.17 -34.37
C SER A 7 -6.45 0.20 -34.98
N ILE A 8 -7.36 0.30 -35.93
CA ILE A 8 -7.87 1.60 -36.44
C ILE A 8 -9.32 1.35 -36.80
N THR A 9 -10.24 1.93 -36.09
CA THR A 9 -11.64 1.88 -36.44
C THR A 9 -11.85 2.71 -37.70
N PRO A 10 -12.12 2.08 -38.88
CA PRO A 10 -12.20 2.79 -40.16
C PRO A 10 -13.19 3.95 -40.18
N TRP A 11 -14.13 3.97 -39.26
CA TRP A 11 -15.17 5.01 -39.20
C TRP A 11 -14.68 6.35 -38.58
N GLU A 12 -13.52 6.37 -37.88
CA GLU A 12 -12.92 7.63 -37.40
C GLU A 12 -12.48 8.53 -38.56
N ASN A 13 -12.06 7.93 -39.68
CA ASN A 13 -11.60 8.63 -40.86
C ASN A 13 -12.61 8.65 -42.00
N ASP A 14 -13.54 7.68 -42.03
CA ASP A 14 -14.53 7.59 -43.10
C ASP A 14 -15.81 6.89 -42.64
N LEU A 15 -16.88 7.63 -42.39
CA LEU A 15 -18.20 7.08 -42.09
C LEU A 15 -18.81 6.27 -43.25
N VAL A 16 -18.16 6.20 -44.39
CA VAL A 16 -18.71 5.60 -45.61
C VAL A 16 -18.26 4.18 -45.84
N SER A 17 -17.17 3.73 -45.21
CA SER A 17 -16.59 2.47 -45.57
C SER A 17 -16.79 1.39 -44.51
N HIS A 18 -17.48 0.36 -44.71
CA HIS A 18 -17.38 -1.00 -44.15
C HIS A 18 -18.55 -1.59 -43.36
N ASP A 19 -19.70 -0.93 -43.24
CA ASP A 19 -20.89 -1.69 -42.89
C ASP A 19 -21.84 -1.77 -44.11
N ALA A 20 -21.76 -2.85 -44.86
CA ALA A 20 -22.66 -3.13 -45.98
C ALA A 20 -24.15 -3.21 -45.57
N ASN A 21 -24.42 -3.20 -44.27
CA ASN A 21 -25.76 -3.20 -43.67
C ASN A 21 -26.18 -1.86 -43.05
N ALA A 22 -25.26 -0.92 -42.84
CA ALA A 22 -25.58 0.41 -42.28
C ALA A 22 -26.05 1.35 -43.42
N ARG A 23 -27.34 1.37 -43.64
CA ARG A 23 -27.94 1.99 -44.82
C ARG A 23 -28.15 3.51 -44.77
N THR A 24 -27.71 4.22 -43.70
CA THR A 24 -27.94 5.69 -43.65
C THR A 24 -26.88 6.42 -42.88
N TYR A 25 -25.79 6.81 -43.58
CA TYR A 25 -24.85 7.82 -43.10
C TYR A 25 -25.37 9.19 -43.54
N VAL A 26 -25.52 10.11 -42.59
CA VAL A 26 -25.89 11.49 -42.88
C VAL A 26 -24.72 12.40 -42.52
N ILE A 27 -24.18 13.11 -43.49
CA ILE A 27 -23.14 14.14 -43.31
C ILE A 27 -23.82 15.48 -43.42
N ILE A 28 -23.75 16.28 -42.36
CA ILE A 28 -24.40 17.59 -42.27
C ILE A 28 -23.39 18.67 -41.95
N ASN A 29 -23.34 19.72 -42.76
CA ASN A 29 -22.66 20.96 -42.41
C ASN A 29 -23.69 21.87 -41.72
N SER A 30 -23.51 22.14 -40.43
CA SER A 30 -24.46 22.89 -39.63
C SER A 30 -23.94 24.27 -39.25
N THR A 31 -24.86 25.17 -38.95
CA THR A 31 -24.62 26.41 -38.22
C THR A 31 -25.24 26.29 -36.82
N ALA A 32 -24.64 26.94 -35.84
CA ALA A 32 -25.04 26.81 -34.43
C ALA A 32 -26.54 27.07 -34.21
N GLY A 33 -27.24 26.14 -33.57
CA GLY A 33 -28.67 26.19 -33.30
C GLY A 33 -29.57 25.74 -34.45
N HIS A 34 -29.03 25.30 -35.59
CA HIS A 34 -29.78 24.96 -36.79
C HIS A 34 -29.55 23.53 -37.31
N LEU A 35 -29.10 22.61 -36.45
CA LEU A 35 -28.84 21.23 -36.86
C LEU A 35 -30.10 20.55 -37.40
N LYS A 36 -31.25 20.73 -36.72
CA LYS A 36 -32.53 20.20 -37.16
C LYS A 36 -32.87 20.65 -38.57
N ASP A 37 -32.80 21.96 -38.83
CA ASP A 37 -33.13 22.55 -40.14
C ASP A 37 -32.17 22.06 -41.23
N SER A 38 -30.90 21.93 -40.89
CA SER A 38 -29.86 21.41 -41.80
C SER A 38 -30.10 19.95 -42.19
N ILE A 39 -30.56 19.09 -41.26
CA ILE A 39 -30.93 17.70 -41.55
C ILE A 39 -32.18 17.65 -42.45
N MET A 40 -33.18 18.45 -42.13
CA MET A 40 -34.42 18.52 -42.93
C MET A 40 -34.16 19.08 -44.34
N ALA A 41 -33.33 20.11 -44.48
CA ALA A 41 -32.91 20.65 -45.77
C ALA A 41 -32.17 19.63 -46.65
N ALA A 42 -31.49 18.67 -46.04
CA ALA A 42 -30.87 17.52 -46.70
C ALA A 42 -31.88 16.40 -47.05
N ASN A 43 -33.19 16.66 -46.96
CA ASN A 43 -34.27 15.71 -47.16
C ASN A 43 -34.14 14.41 -46.30
N LYS A 44 -33.69 14.54 -45.05
CA LYS A 44 -33.57 13.44 -44.10
C LYS A 44 -34.57 13.59 -42.97
N ASP A 45 -35.16 12.47 -42.58
CA ASP A 45 -35.96 12.37 -41.38
C ASP A 45 -35.01 12.14 -40.18
N TYR A 46 -34.83 13.14 -39.34
CA TYR A 46 -33.91 13.08 -38.22
C TYR A 46 -34.26 11.96 -37.25
N THR A 47 -35.54 11.52 -37.17
CA THR A 47 -35.96 10.42 -36.28
C THR A 47 -35.45 9.06 -36.77
N GLN A 48 -35.06 8.94 -38.05
CA GLN A 48 -34.53 7.69 -38.66
C GLN A 48 -33.00 7.69 -38.79
N VAL A 49 -32.32 8.80 -38.45
CA VAL A 49 -30.87 8.89 -38.55
C VAL A 49 -30.21 8.07 -37.46
N LYS A 50 -29.44 7.04 -37.86
CA LYS A 50 -28.66 6.20 -36.94
C LYS A 50 -27.21 6.65 -36.85
N ASN A 51 -26.58 7.03 -37.96
CA ASN A 51 -25.20 7.45 -38.03
C ASN A 51 -25.12 8.87 -38.56
N LEU A 52 -24.52 9.76 -37.79
CA LEU A 52 -24.43 11.20 -38.12
C LEU A 52 -23.00 11.69 -37.99
N LYS A 53 -22.48 12.29 -39.07
CA LYS A 53 -21.28 13.14 -39.06
C LYS A 53 -21.70 14.59 -39.19
N ILE A 54 -21.22 15.43 -38.29
CA ILE A 54 -21.47 16.87 -38.35
C ILE A 54 -20.15 17.58 -38.66
N THR A 55 -20.21 18.60 -39.52
CA THR A 55 -19.15 19.58 -39.75
C THR A 55 -19.70 20.98 -39.53
N GLY A 56 -18.82 21.98 -39.43
CA GLY A 56 -19.24 23.36 -39.19
C GLY A 56 -19.39 23.70 -37.71
N ARG A 57 -20.53 24.30 -37.33
CA ARG A 57 -20.75 24.83 -35.99
C ARG A 57 -22.04 24.32 -35.39
N ILE A 58 -21.99 23.97 -34.09
CA ILE A 58 -23.17 23.60 -33.29
C ILE A 58 -23.11 24.31 -31.93
N ASN A 59 -24.22 24.32 -31.19
CA ASN A 59 -24.30 24.86 -29.85
C ASN A 59 -25.10 23.91 -28.91
N SER A 60 -25.38 24.33 -27.68
CA SER A 60 -26.11 23.54 -26.71
C SER A 60 -27.49 23.10 -27.18
N GLN A 61 -28.22 23.92 -27.96
CA GLN A 61 -29.53 23.57 -28.50
C GLN A 61 -29.43 22.37 -29.45
N ASP A 62 -28.38 22.30 -30.26
CA ASP A 62 -28.16 21.20 -31.20
C ASP A 62 -27.83 19.89 -30.44
N PHE A 63 -27.09 19.97 -29.32
CA PHE A 63 -26.82 18.81 -28.45
C PHE A 63 -28.11 18.30 -27.83
N TYR A 64 -28.92 19.19 -27.25
CA TYR A 64 -30.20 18.79 -26.64
C TYR A 64 -31.19 18.29 -27.69
N PHE A 65 -31.20 18.85 -28.89
CA PHE A 65 -31.98 18.31 -30.01
C PHE A 65 -31.55 16.87 -30.36
N MET A 66 -30.24 16.59 -30.46
CA MET A 66 -29.75 15.22 -30.70
C MET A 66 -30.14 14.28 -29.56
N ARG A 67 -30.07 14.74 -28.29
CA ARG A 67 -30.46 13.97 -27.13
C ARG A 67 -31.96 13.64 -27.13
N ASP A 68 -32.80 14.67 -27.28
CA ASP A 68 -34.24 14.59 -26.98
C ASP A 68 -35.10 14.21 -28.18
N SER A 69 -34.60 14.34 -29.41
CA SER A 69 -35.43 14.16 -30.63
C SER A 69 -34.87 13.13 -31.62
N MET A 70 -33.64 12.65 -31.44
CA MET A 70 -33.04 11.67 -32.35
C MET A 70 -32.91 10.30 -31.70
N ASP A 71 -34.04 9.64 -31.40
CA ASP A 71 -34.10 8.40 -30.61
C ASP A 71 -33.30 7.24 -31.23
N ASN A 72 -33.11 7.22 -32.55
CA ASN A 72 -32.39 6.21 -33.28
C ASN A 72 -30.90 6.51 -33.47
N LEU A 73 -30.37 7.63 -32.96
CA LEU A 73 -28.97 8.02 -33.12
C LEU A 73 -28.05 7.04 -32.36
N GLN A 74 -27.22 6.30 -33.09
CA GLN A 74 -26.32 5.27 -32.60
C GLN A 74 -24.85 5.66 -32.70
N SER A 75 -24.45 6.31 -33.77
CA SER A 75 -23.05 6.70 -34.00
C SER A 75 -22.98 8.21 -34.37
N LEU A 76 -22.14 8.92 -33.62
CA LEU A 76 -22.00 10.37 -33.77
C LEU A 76 -20.52 10.72 -33.96
N ASN A 77 -20.20 11.39 -35.08
CA ASN A 77 -18.87 11.92 -35.34
C ASN A 77 -18.89 13.45 -35.37
N LEU A 78 -18.24 14.06 -34.38
CA LEU A 78 -18.12 15.51 -34.19
C LEU A 78 -16.70 16.01 -34.46
N LYS A 79 -15.80 15.19 -35.00
CA LYS A 79 -14.36 15.50 -35.11
C LYS A 79 -14.07 16.88 -35.69
N GLU A 80 -14.80 17.27 -36.75
CA GLU A 80 -14.61 18.52 -37.48
C GLU A 80 -15.57 19.64 -37.04
N VAL A 81 -16.18 19.51 -35.88
CA VAL A 81 -17.15 20.48 -35.33
C VAL A 81 -16.45 21.50 -34.46
N ARG A 82 -16.95 22.75 -34.52
CA ARG A 82 -16.73 23.76 -33.50
C ARG A 82 -17.98 23.95 -32.67
N VAL A 83 -17.83 23.97 -31.36
CA VAL A 83 -18.95 24.22 -30.46
C VAL A 83 -18.97 25.70 -30.08
N ASN A 84 -20.05 26.39 -30.40
CA ASN A 84 -20.26 27.81 -30.08
C ASN A 84 -21.12 27.92 -28.81
N GLY A 85 -20.70 28.75 -27.88
CA GLY A 85 -21.42 29.18 -26.71
C GLY A 85 -22.31 28.13 -26.05
N SER A 86 -21.87 27.46 -24.98
CA SER A 86 -22.70 26.53 -24.26
C SER A 86 -23.40 27.26 -23.11
N PHE A 87 -24.70 27.49 -23.23
CA PHE A 87 -25.53 27.94 -22.11
C PHE A 87 -25.70 26.82 -21.07
N GLY A 88 -25.75 27.17 -19.79
CA GLY A 88 -26.08 26.25 -18.72
C GLY A 88 -24.88 25.72 -17.93
N TYR A 89 -23.82 26.49 -17.84
CA TYR A 89 -22.68 26.18 -17.01
C TYR A 89 -22.95 26.48 -15.54
N GLN A 90 -22.93 25.46 -14.72
CA GLN A 90 -22.72 25.62 -13.27
C GLN A 90 -21.21 25.58 -12.99
N PRO A 91 -20.70 26.40 -12.06
CA PRO A 91 -19.27 26.39 -11.75
C PRO A 91 -18.82 24.98 -11.35
N TRP A 92 -17.73 24.55 -11.95
CA TRP A 92 -17.12 23.20 -11.79
C TRP A 92 -16.65 22.89 -10.37
N PHE A 93 -16.70 23.90 -9.47
CA PHE A 93 -16.18 23.81 -8.13
C PHE A 93 -17.15 24.35 -7.09
N SER A 94 -17.39 23.58 -6.05
CA SER A 94 -17.92 24.06 -4.79
C SER A 94 -16.87 24.87 -4.04
N GLY A 95 -16.46 26.01 -4.56
CA GLY A 95 -15.40 26.84 -3.95
C GLY A 95 -14.92 27.98 -4.82
N ASP A 96 -15.10 27.88 -6.13
CA ASP A 96 -14.82 28.98 -7.03
C ASP A 96 -16.07 29.88 -7.16
N ALA A 97 -16.11 30.95 -6.36
CA ALA A 97 -17.19 31.93 -6.35
C ALA A 97 -17.23 32.83 -7.59
N SER A 98 -16.36 32.62 -8.57
CA SER A 98 -16.44 33.28 -9.88
C SER A 98 -17.54 32.61 -10.72
N ARG A 99 -18.78 32.97 -10.43
CA ARG A 99 -19.94 32.80 -11.31
C ARG A 99 -19.72 33.66 -12.54
N ASP A 100 -18.88 33.19 -13.43
CA ASP A 100 -18.86 33.74 -14.78
C ASP A 100 -19.86 32.93 -15.61
N ASP A 101 -21.06 33.47 -15.79
CA ASP A 101 -22.03 33.07 -16.83
C ASP A 101 -21.45 33.34 -18.25
N VAL A 102 -20.16 33.02 -18.41
CA VAL A 102 -19.45 33.26 -19.67
C VAL A 102 -19.69 32.09 -20.61
N GLU A 103 -20.33 32.36 -21.73
CA GLU A 103 -20.36 31.45 -22.86
C GLU A 103 -18.92 31.07 -23.23
N ARG A 104 -18.58 29.79 -23.12
CA ARG A 104 -17.27 29.26 -23.54
C ARG A 104 -17.46 28.42 -24.80
N ASP A 105 -16.68 28.73 -25.83
CA ASP A 105 -16.60 27.93 -27.04
C ASP A 105 -15.85 26.61 -26.81
N ASP A 106 -16.12 25.65 -27.68
CA ASP A 106 -15.47 24.37 -27.76
C ASP A 106 -15.58 23.53 -26.46
N ILE A 107 -16.77 23.53 -25.83
CA ILE A 107 -17.13 22.69 -24.68
C ILE A 107 -18.34 21.81 -25.00
N ILE A 108 -18.29 20.51 -24.70
CA ILE A 108 -19.49 19.68 -24.67
C ILE A 108 -20.36 20.19 -23.50
N PRO A 109 -21.63 20.62 -23.74
CA PRO A 109 -22.43 21.20 -22.68
C PRO A 109 -22.82 20.18 -21.59
N GLN A 110 -23.23 20.70 -20.42
CA GLN A 110 -23.78 19.89 -19.36
C GLN A 110 -24.96 19.06 -19.88
N SER A 111 -25.03 17.77 -19.49
CA SER A 111 -26.10 16.83 -19.87
C SER A 111 -26.34 16.72 -21.39
N ALA A 112 -25.33 16.95 -22.22
CA ALA A 112 -25.44 16.94 -23.69
C ALA A 112 -26.11 15.68 -24.24
N PHE A 113 -25.77 14.51 -23.67
CA PHE A 113 -26.30 13.19 -24.03
C PHE A 113 -26.73 12.40 -22.77
N ASP A 114 -27.15 13.09 -21.71
CA ASP A 114 -27.59 12.46 -20.48
C ASP A 114 -28.73 11.46 -20.76
N GLU A 115 -28.55 10.19 -20.32
CA GLU A 115 -29.51 9.08 -20.53
C GLU A 115 -29.74 8.71 -22.01
N LYS A 116 -28.81 9.05 -22.92
CA LYS A 116 -28.90 8.69 -24.33
C LYS A 116 -28.50 7.22 -24.56
N GLU A 117 -29.40 6.31 -24.21
CA GLU A 117 -29.16 4.85 -24.30
C GLU A 117 -28.96 4.37 -25.76
N SER A 118 -29.50 5.08 -26.74
CA SER A 118 -29.33 4.71 -28.17
C SER A 118 -27.90 4.93 -28.66
N LEU A 119 -27.09 5.76 -28.00
CA LEU A 119 -25.74 6.12 -28.44
C LEU A 119 -24.76 4.96 -28.17
N LEU A 120 -24.20 4.41 -29.27
CA LEU A 120 -23.23 3.31 -29.23
C LEU A 120 -21.79 3.78 -29.39
N ARG A 121 -21.58 4.89 -30.12
CA ARG A 121 -20.24 5.41 -30.45
C ARG A 121 -20.27 6.93 -30.57
N VAL A 122 -19.19 7.58 -30.10
CA VAL A 122 -18.98 9.02 -30.26
C VAL A 122 -17.52 9.31 -30.58
N VAL A 123 -17.28 10.22 -31.52
CA VAL A 123 -15.98 10.87 -31.76
C VAL A 123 -16.13 12.34 -31.38
N LEU A 124 -15.28 12.77 -30.45
CA LEU A 124 -15.30 14.12 -29.90
C LEU A 124 -14.64 15.14 -30.85
N PRO A 125 -15.00 16.43 -30.76
CA PRO A 125 -14.36 17.50 -31.57
C PRO A 125 -12.86 17.63 -31.27
N ASP A 126 -12.04 17.78 -32.33
CA ASP A 126 -10.58 17.99 -32.16
C ASP A 126 -10.26 19.35 -31.48
N THR A 127 -11.17 20.29 -31.49
CA THR A 127 -10.97 21.64 -30.91
C THR A 127 -11.43 21.73 -29.47
N LEU A 128 -11.89 20.62 -28.89
CA LEU A 128 -12.52 20.60 -27.57
C LEU A 128 -11.58 21.09 -26.45
N THR A 129 -12.11 21.95 -25.59
CA THR A 129 -11.39 22.48 -24.40
C THR A 129 -11.93 21.95 -23.08
N GLY A 130 -13.18 21.41 -23.07
CA GLY A 130 -13.79 20.86 -21.88
C GLY A 130 -15.00 19.97 -22.15
N ILE A 131 -15.33 19.12 -21.18
CA ILE A 131 -16.52 18.26 -21.18
C ILE A 131 -17.35 18.61 -19.96
N GLY A 132 -18.64 18.92 -20.17
CA GLY A 132 -19.58 19.34 -19.15
C GLY A 132 -19.98 18.24 -18.18
N GLU A 133 -20.54 18.66 -17.05
CA GLU A 133 -21.12 17.76 -16.05
C GLU A 133 -22.21 16.89 -16.70
N ARG A 134 -22.24 15.58 -16.37
CA ARG A 134 -23.22 14.60 -16.90
C ARG A 134 -23.32 14.53 -18.42
N ALA A 135 -22.30 14.99 -19.16
CA ALA A 135 -22.38 15.12 -20.62
C ALA A 135 -22.78 13.81 -21.32
N PHE A 136 -22.34 12.66 -20.83
CA PHE A 136 -22.64 11.31 -21.31
C PHE A 136 -23.13 10.40 -20.19
N ARG A 137 -23.64 10.96 -19.08
CA ARG A 137 -24.12 10.17 -17.97
C ARG A 137 -25.18 9.16 -18.45
N ASN A 138 -25.08 7.92 -17.97
CA ASN A 138 -26.04 6.85 -18.27
C ASN A 138 -26.19 6.53 -19.79
N CYS A 139 -25.15 6.79 -20.58
CA CYS A 139 -25.06 6.26 -21.94
C CYS A 139 -24.65 4.76 -21.87
N VAL A 140 -25.53 3.92 -21.33
CA VAL A 140 -25.22 2.52 -20.95
C VAL A 140 -24.75 1.65 -22.10
N ASN A 141 -25.12 1.98 -23.33
CA ASN A 141 -24.74 1.24 -24.54
C ASN A 141 -23.54 1.84 -25.29
N LEU A 142 -22.96 2.93 -24.78
CA LEU A 142 -21.75 3.53 -25.38
C LEU A 142 -20.58 2.55 -25.18
N THR A 143 -20.01 2.06 -26.30
CA THR A 143 -19.06 0.94 -26.32
C THR A 143 -17.66 1.35 -26.77
N GLY A 144 -16.68 0.50 -26.45
CA GLY A 144 -15.32 0.59 -26.96
C GLY A 144 -14.42 1.53 -26.15
N SER A 145 -13.58 2.26 -26.85
CA SER A 145 -12.59 3.19 -26.28
C SER A 145 -13.06 4.62 -26.34
N ILE A 146 -12.60 5.44 -25.39
CA ILE A 146 -12.78 6.90 -25.42
C ILE A 146 -11.41 7.57 -25.49
N THR A 147 -11.23 8.40 -26.49
CA THR A 147 -10.08 9.31 -26.62
C THR A 147 -10.56 10.72 -26.34
N ILE A 148 -10.07 11.31 -25.26
CA ILE A 148 -10.31 12.72 -24.95
C ILE A 148 -9.29 13.55 -25.75
N PRO A 149 -9.74 14.52 -26.58
CA PRO A 149 -8.86 15.28 -27.48
C PRO A 149 -7.82 16.13 -26.73
N GLU A 150 -6.66 16.33 -27.37
CA GLU A 150 -5.68 17.33 -26.92
C GLU A 150 -6.32 18.74 -26.96
N GLY A 151 -6.06 19.52 -25.91
CA GLY A 151 -6.73 20.80 -25.67
C GLY A 151 -7.75 20.76 -24.56
N VAL A 152 -8.32 19.58 -24.24
CA VAL A 152 -9.20 19.43 -23.08
C VAL A 152 -8.40 19.60 -21.79
N THR A 153 -8.82 20.59 -21.00
CA THR A 153 -8.21 20.89 -19.71
C THR A 153 -9.07 20.41 -18.53
N ARG A 154 -10.38 20.18 -18.77
CA ARG A 154 -11.34 19.84 -17.71
C ARG A 154 -12.40 18.84 -18.18
N ILE A 155 -12.73 17.87 -17.30
CA ILE A 155 -13.83 16.92 -17.44
C ILE A 155 -14.74 17.09 -16.22
N GLY A 156 -16.04 17.30 -16.42
CA GLY A 156 -17.01 17.55 -15.35
C GLY A 156 -17.38 16.31 -14.54
N SER A 157 -18.01 16.55 -13.39
CA SER A 157 -18.54 15.48 -12.54
C SER A 157 -19.53 14.62 -13.32
N SER A 158 -19.52 13.31 -13.07
CA SER A 158 -20.44 12.35 -13.69
C SER A 158 -20.43 12.38 -15.24
N ALA A 159 -19.39 12.94 -15.89
CA ALA A 159 -19.40 13.14 -17.33
C ALA A 159 -19.65 11.85 -18.13
N PHE A 160 -19.15 10.71 -17.66
CA PHE A 160 -19.35 9.37 -18.24
C PHE A 160 -19.89 8.37 -17.20
N LEU A 161 -20.49 8.87 -16.11
CA LEU A 161 -21.05 8.01 -15.07
C LEU A 161 -22.03 6.98 -15.67
N TRP A 162 -21.88 5.70 -15.27
CA TRP A 162 -22.68 4.57 -15.73
C TRP A 162 -22.61 4.29 -17.24
N CYS A 163 -21.52 4.66 -17.89
CA CYS A 163 -21.22 4.17 -19.23
C CYS A 163 -20.64 2.74 -19.17
N VAL A 164 -21.42 1.80 -18.65
CA VAL A 164 -21.00 0.43 -18.30
C VAL A 164 -20.49 -0.40 -19.48
N SER A 165 -20.81 -0.03 -20.71
CA SER A 165 -20.33 -0.70 -21.93
C SER A 165 -19.00 -0.16 -22.45
N LEU A 166 -18.41 0.86 -21.84
CA LEU A 166 -17.07 1.34 -22.15
C LEU A 166 -16.03 0.37 -21.56
N THR A 167 -15.65 -0.63 -22.33
CA THR A 167 -14.72 -1.70 -21.92
C THR A 167 -13.35 -1.62 -22.58
N GLY A 168 -13.15 -0.66 -23.47
CA GLY A 168 -11.90 -0.44 -24.19
C GLY A 168 -10.89 0.39 -23.40
N THR A 169 -10.15 1.24 -24.11
CA THR A 169 -9.13 2.10 -23.52
C THR A 169 -9.67 3.50 -23.22
N LEU A 170 -9.17 4.11 -22.15
CA LEU A 170 -9.34 5.52 -21.83
C LEU A 170 -8.03 6.25 -22.15
N THR A 171 -8.06 7.19 -23.11
CA THR A 171 -6.91 8.04 -23.41
C THR A 171 -7.18 9.46 -22.92
N LEU A 172 -6.36 9.93 -21.98
CA LEU A 172 -6.43 11.27 -21.41
C LEU A 172 -5.39 12.18 -22.07
N PRO A 173 -5.73 13.45 -22.41
CA PRO A 173 -4.81 14.38 -23.07
C PRO A 173 -3.75 14.93 -22.13
N SER A 174 -2.60 15.31 -22.68
CA SER A 174 -1.50 15.92 -21.92
C SER A 174 -1.86 17.28 -21.29
N THR A 175 -2.88 17.93 -21.82
CA THR A 175 -3.39 19.25 -21.38
C THR A 175 -4.33 19.18 -20.18
N LEU A 176 -4.77 17.99 -19.78
CA LEU A 176 -5.78 17.81 -18.72
C LEU A 176 -5.25 18.23 -17.35
N GLU A 177 -5.98 19.15 -16.71
CA GLU A 177 -5.66 19.67 -15.37
C GLU A 177 -6.64 19.18 -14.30
N TYR A 178 -7.89 18.88 -14.71
CA TYR A 178 -8.98 18.62 -13.78
C TYR A 178 -9.90 17.51 -14.27
N ILE A 179 -10.16 16.53 -13.39
CA ILE A 179 -11.19 15.51 -13.58
C ILE A 179 -12.18 15.63 -12.42
N GLY A 180 -13.44 15.96 -12.75
CA GLY A 180 -14.49 16.21 -11.77
C GLY A 180 -15.01 14.97 -11.08
N GLY A 181 -15.40 15.15 -9.86
CA GLY A 181 -16.09 14.17 -9.03
C GLY A 181 -16.52 14.82 -7.74
N GLY A 182 -17.78 14.68 -7.39
CA GLY A 182 -18.32 15.20 -6.14
C GLY A 182 -18.51 16.73 -6.14
N GLY A 183 -19.75 17.13 -6.08
CA GLY A 183 -20.18 18.46 -5.68
C GLY A 183 -21.18 18.29 -4.55
N ALA A 184 -21.70 19.39 -4.03
CA ALA A 184 -22.70 19.36 -2.94
C ALA A 184 -23.96 18.52 -3.25
N VAL A 185 -24.18 18.14 -4.51
CA VAL A 185 -25.40 17.47 -5.00
C VAL A 185 -25.09 16.13 -5.72
N ASP A 186 -23.89 15.93 -6.25
CA ASP A 186 -23.53 14.73 -6.99
C ASP A 186 -22.15 14.23 -6.55
N ILE A 187 -22.12 13.10 -5.86
CA ILE A 187 -20.90 12.50 -5.30
C ILE A 187 -20.14 11.63 -6.31
N HIS A 188 -20.65 11.47 -7.54
CA HIS A 188 -20.08 10.54 -8.51
C HIS A 188 -18.98 11.17 -9.37
N GLY A 189 -17.94 10.40 -9.61
CA GLY A 189 -16.81 10.78 -10.44
C GLY A 189 -17.10 10.74 -11.94
N ALA A 190 -16.23 11.39 -12.70
CA ALA A 190 -16.40 11.51 -14.15
C ALA A 190 -16.45 10.15 -14.87
N PHE A 191 -15.73 9.14 -14.40
CA PHE A 191 -15.64 7.80 -14.99
C PHE A 191 -16.12 6.69 -14.04
N ASN A 192 -16.87 7.05 -13.00
CA ASN A 192 -17.40 6.08 -12.05
C ASN A 192 -18.33 5.10 -12.75
N GLU A 193 -18.23 3.80 -12.41
CA GLU A 193 -18.99 2.71 -13.04
C GLU A 193 -18.77 2.58 -14.57
N CYS A 194 -17.64 3.08 -15.10
CA CYS A 194 -17.15 2.67 -16.41
C CYS A 194 -16.31 1.39 -16.25
N HIS A 195 -16.28 0.54 -17.28
CA HIS A 195 -15.57 -0.74 -17.22
C HIS A 195 -14.34 -0.78 -18.12
N PHE A 196 -13.61 0.32 -18.23
CA PHE A 196 -12.39 0.39 -19.04
C PHE A 196 -11.39 -0.70 -18.65
N THR A 197 -10.76 -1.32 -19.65
CA THR A 197 -9.72 -2.34 -19.46
C THR A 197 -8.43 -1.85 -20.10
N CYS A 198 -7.65 -1.06 -19.37
CA CYS A 198 -6.45 -0.43 -19.88
C CYS A 198 -5.45 -0.08 -18.78
N GLU A 199 -4.19 0.12 -19.19
CA GLU A 199 -3.20 0.77 -18.33
C GLU A 199 -3.65 2.20 -18.02
N LEU A 200 -3.77 2.54 -16.72
CA LEU A 200 -4.17 3.89 -16.31
C LEU A 200 -2.97 4.84 -16.36
N LYS A 201 -2.98 5.74 -17.33
CA LYS A 201 -1.94 6.79 -17.49
C LYS A 201 -2.50 8.15 -17.17
N LEU A 202 -2.05 8.74 -16.07
CA LEU A 202 -2.44 10.08 -15.66
C LEU A 202 -1.51 11.13 -16.29
N PRO A 203 -2.06 12.20 -16.89
CA PRO A 203 -1.25 13.23 -17.54
C PRO A 203 -0.51 14.11 -16.53
N ASN A 204 0.71 14.53 -16.88
CA ASN A 204 1.61 15.28 -16.00
C ASN A 204 1.09 16.66 -15.54
N ASN A 205 0.11 17.22 -16.23
CA ASN A 205 -0.48 18.51 -15.89
C ASN A 205 -1.68 18.40 -14.95
N LEU A 206 -2.10 17.18 -14.59
CA LEU A 206 -3.25 16.97 -13.74
C LEU A 206 -2.99 17.49 -12.32
N LYS A 207 -3.88 18.35 -11.84
CA LYS A 207 -3.85 18.99 -10.52
C LYS A 207 -4.93 18.45 -9.59
N TYR A 208 -6.05 18.00 -10.15
CA TYR A 208 -7.23 17.65 -9.39
C TYR A 208 -7.88 16.36 -9.90
N ILE A 209 -8.04 15.40 -9.01
CA ILE A 209 -8.84 14.18 -9.21
C ILE A 209 -9.96 14.22 -8.19
N GLY A 210 -11.20 14.31 -8.66
CA GLY A 210 -12.37 14.40 -7.81
C GLY A 210 -12.76 13.09 -7.14
N HIS A 211 -13.88 13.12 -6.41
CA HIS A 211 -14.40 11.95 -5.70
C HIS A 211 -14.85 10.87 -6.69
N ASN A 212 -14.58 9.60 -6.38
CA ASN A 212 -14.99 8.40 -7.14
C ASN A 212 -14.57 8.38 -8.64
N VAL A 213 -13.56 9.16 -9.07
CA VAL A 213 -13.25 9.32 -10.51
C VAL A 213 -12.89 8.01 -11.18
N PHE A 214 -12.02 7.20 -10.58
CA PHE A 214 -11.57 5.91 -11.09
C PHE A 214 -12.02 4.76 -10.18
N GLY A 215 -12.92 5.04 -9.23
CA GLY A 215 -13.43 4.07 -8.29
C GLY A 215 -14.30 3.00 -8.94
N GLU A 216 -14.39 1.84 -8.27
CA GLU A 216 -15.20 0.69 -8.65
C GLU A 216 -14.91 0.15 -10.08
N ASN A 217 -13.68 0.35 -10.57
CA ASN A 217 -13.23 -0.18 -11.87
C ASN A 217 -11.96 -1.03 -11.72
N SER A 218 -12.14 -2.34 -11.61
CA SER A 218 -11.04 -3.31 -11.57
C SER A 218 -10.35 -3.54 -12.93
N GLY A 219 -10.86 -2.96 -14.01
CA GLY A 219 -10.27 -3.08 -15.34
C GLY A 219 -9.03 -2.22 -15.56
N TYR A 220 -8.81 -1.17 -14.74
CA TYR A 220 -7.56 -0.43 -14.77
C TYR A 220 -6.41 -1.26 -14.22
N TYR A 221 -5.29 -1.31 -14.94
CA TYR A 221 -4.10 -2.07 -14.53
C TYR A 221 -2.81 -1.26 -14.72
N GLY A 222 -1.70 -1.84 -14.26
CA GLY A 222 -0.36 -1.25 -14.35
C GLY A 222 0.03 -0.47 -13.09
N ASN A 223 1.20 0.16 -13.12
CA ASN A 223 1.71 0.93 -12.01
C ASN A 223 1.01 2.28 -11.92
N LEU A 224 0.43 2.60 -10.76
CA LEU A 224 -0.17 3.90 -10.54
C LEU A 224 0.91 4.96 -10.27
N ILE A 225 1.10 5.86 -11.22
CA ILE A 225 2.02 6.98 -11.08
C ILE A 225 1.20 8.26 -10.95
N LEU A 226 1.25 8.89 -9.77
CA LEU A 226 0.57 10.17 -9.53
C LEU A 226 1.42 11.33 -10.08
N PRO A 227 0.81 12.28 -10.83
CA PRO A 227 1.53 13.43 -11.37
C PRO A 227 2.05 14.35 -10.26
N GLU A 228 3.26 14.88 -10.43
CA GLU A 228 3.90 15.76 -9.41
C GLU A 228 3.16 17.10 -9.18
N LYS A 229 2.32 17.51 -10.12
CA LYS A 229 1.49 18.73 -10.00
C LYS A 229 0.16 18.49 -9.28
N LEU A 230 -0.12 17.25 -8.85
CA LEU A 230 -1.38 16.91 -8.22
C LEU A 230 -1.47 17.60 -6.84
N GLU A 231 -2.60 18.26 -6.59
CA GLU A 231 -2.89 19.02 -5.39
C GLU A 231 -4.05 18.40 -4.59
N PHE A 232 -4.92 17.62 -5.24
CA PHE A 232 -6.08 17.03 -4.61
C PHE A 232 -6.42 15.65 -5.18
N ILE A 233 -6.75 14.73 -4.28
CA ILE A 233 -7.29 13.40 -4.56
C ILE A 233 -8.56 13.24 -3.71
N GLY A 234 -9.70 13.08 -4.36
CA GLY A 234 -11.01 13.01 -3.70
C GLY A 234 -11.29 11.68 -3.02
N ASP A 235 -12.41 11.64 -2.30
CA ASP A 235 -12.86 10.42 -1.63
C ASP A 235 -13.09 9.30 -2.64
N ASN A 236 -12.63 8.09 -2.30
CA ASN A 236 -12.73 6.89 -3.12
C ASN A 236 -12.20 7.05 -4.55
N ALA A 237 -11.30 8.00 -4.82
CA ALA A 237 -10.84 8.32 -6.18
C ALA A 237 -10.32 7.10 -6.97
N PHE A 238 -9.69 6.14 -6.27
CA PHE A 238 -9.18 4.88 -6.84
C PHE A 238 -9.73 3.64 -6.11
N ALA A 239 -10.77 3.80 -5.29
CA ALA A 239 -11.31 2.69 -4.50
C ALA A 239 -11.73 1.51 -5.40
N GLY A 240 -11.37 0.28 -5.01
CA GLY A 240 -11.72 -0.92 -5.78
C GLY A 240 -10.90 -1.17 -7.05
N ALA A 241 -9.94 -0.31 -7.40
CA ALA A 241 -9.05 -0.51 -8.56
C ALA A 241 -8.00 -1.60 -8.25
N SER A 242 -8.44 -2.84 -8.12
CA SER A 242 -7.69 -3.98 -7.59
C SER A 242 -6.54 -4.47 -8.48
N ASN A 243 -6.45 -4.04 -9.73
CA ASN A 243 -5.38 -4.40 -10.67
C ASN A 243 -4.33 -3.29 -10.85
N LEU A 244 -4.47 -2.15 -10.15
CA LEU A 244 -3.39 -1.17 -10.07
C LEU A 244 -2.31 -1.69 -9.13
N THR A 245 -1.05 -1.56 -9.53
CA THR A 245 0.11 -2.12 -8.81
C THR A 245 1.20 -1.07 -8.58
N GLY A 246 2.30 -1.48 -7.94
CA GLY A 246 3.52 -0.70 -7.78
C GLY A 246 3.60 0.09 -6.48
N ASP A 247 4.65 0.91 -6.41
CA ASP A 247 4.86 1.86 -5.31
C ASP A 247 3.90 3.03 -5.42
N LEU A 248 3.50 3.57 -4.28
CA LEU A 248 2.67 4.77 -4.24
C LEU A 248 3.45 5.93 -3.61
N LYS A 249 3.81 6.90 -4.42
CA LYS A 249 4.40 8.16 -3.97
C LYS A 249 3.34 9.26 -3.99
N ILE A 250 3.08 9.89 -2.85
CA ILE A 250 2.14 11.01 -2.75
C ILE A 250 2.86 12.31 -3.15
N PRO A 251 2.34 13.06 -4.16
CA PRO A 251 2.93 14.33 -4.60
C PRO A 251 2.89 15.41 -3.52
N GLN A 252 3.88 16.32 -3.52
CA GLN A 252 4.04 17.37 -2.51
C GLN A 252 2.85 18.34 -2.39
N GLY A 253 2.06 18.50 -3.46
CA GLY A 253 0.85 19.32 -3.45
C GLY A 253 -0.32 18.71 -2.66
N VAL A 254 -0.32 17.39 -2.46
CA VAL A 254 -1.38 16.67 -1.75
C VAL A 254 -1.08 16.68 -0.26
N THR A 255 -1.70 17.55 0.51
CA THR A 255 -1.48 17.71 1.95
C THR A 255 -2.45 16.94 2.83
N TYR A 256 -3.36 16.20 2.21
CA TYR A 256 -4.42 15.47 2.88
C TYR A 256 -4.86 14.25 2.06
N ILE A 257 -4.92 13.08 2.68
CA ILE A 257 -5.39 11.86 2.01
C ILE A 257 -6.86 11.65 2.34
N SER A 258 -7.70 11.75 1.32
CA SER A 258 -9.16 11.70 1.47
C SER A 258 -9.66 10.31 1.84
N GLN A 259 -10.92 10.25 2.30
CA GLN A 259 -11.57 9.01 2.71
C GLN A 259 -11.58 7.99 1.57
N GLY A 260 -11.10 6.77 1.86
CA GLY A 260 -11.11 5.66 0.92
C GLY A 260 -10.32 5.87 -0.38
N ALA A 261 -9.49 6.93 -0.49
CA ALA A 261 -8.85 7.31 -1.76
C ALA A 261 -8.16 6.16 -2.48
N PHE A 262 -7.53 5.24 -1.74
CA PHE A 262 -6.84 4.05 -2.26
C PHE A 262 -7.36 2.75 -1.64
N LYS A 263 -8.60 2.75 -1.16
CA LYS A 263 -9.21 1.57 -0.54
C LYS A 263 -9.34 0.41 -1.52
N ASN A 264 -8.96 -0.81 -1.08
CA ASN A 264 -9.05 -2.05 -1.88
C ASN A 264 -8.35 -1.96 -3.24
N THR A 265 -7.29 -1.17 -3.35
CA THR A 265 -6.43 -1.18 -4.55
C THR A 265 -5.47 -2.36 -4.52
N GLY A 266 -4.98 -2.77 -5.70
CA GLY A 266 -3.95 -3.80 -5.82
C GLY A 266 -2.51 -3.29 -5.63
N LEU A 267 -2.33 -2.06 -5.13
CA LEU A 267 -1.00 -1.47 -4.86
C LEU A 267 -0.22 -2.37 -3.91
N ASN A 268 0.92 -2.88 -4.35
CA ASN A 268 1.70 -3.92 -3.68
C ASN A 268 3.17 -3.55 -3.47
N GLY A 269 3.52 -2.30 -3.68
CA GLY A 269 4.84 -1.72 -3.42
C GLY A 269 4.90 -0.95 -2.11
N THR A 270 5.83 -0.01 -2.03
CA THR A 270 6.05 0.86 -0.86
C THR A 270 5.14 2.11 -0.90
N LEU A 271 4.84 2.65 0.28
CA LEU A 271 4.13 3.92 0.43
C LEU A 271 5.11 5.03 0.81
N GLN A 272 5.16 6.09 0.01
CA GLN A 272 5.98 7.27 0.27
C GLN A 272 5.10 8.47 0.59
N LEU A 273 5.06 8.82 1.86
CA LEU A 273 4.40 10.00 2.40
C LEU A 273 5.43 11.11 2.67
N HIS A 274 5.03 12.36 2.59
CA HIS A 274 5.89 13.50 2.90
C HIS A 274 5.36 14.30 4.10
N ASP A 275 6.21 15.05 4.78
CA ASP A 275 5.88 15.80 5.99
C ASP A 275 4.83 16.92 5.82
N GLY A 276 4.49 17.27 4.59
CA GLY A 276 3.40 18.21 4.30
C GLY A 276 1.99 17.63 4.49
N ILE A 277 1.87 16.30 4.68
CA ILE A 277 0.57 15.65 4.92
C ILE A 277 0.19 15.82 6.38
N THR A 278 -0.97 16.41 6.64
CA THR A 278 -1.50 16.68 7.99
C THR A 278 -2.65 15.76 8.39
N GLY A 279 -3.27 15.09 7.45
CA GLY A 279 -4.39 14.18 7.71
C GLY A 279 -4.45 13.00 6.77
N ILE A 280 -4.74 11.81 7.33
CA ILE A 280 -5.07 10.58 6.61
C ILE A 280 -6.46 10.15 7.09
N GLN A 281 -7.44 10.17 6.19
CA GLN A 281 -8.84 9.95 6.55
C GLN A 281 -9.24 8.49 6.64
N THR A 282 -10.49 8.27 7.03
CA THR A 282 -11.12 6.96 7.17
C THR A 282 -10.89 6.10 5.92
N SER A 283 -10.41 4.87 6.12
CA SER A 283 -10.21 3.86 5.09
C SER A 283 -9.27 4.28 3.94
N ALA A 284 -8.44 5.31 4.10
CA ALA A 284 -7.63 5.88 3.02
C ALA A 284 -6.83 4.84 2.22
N PHE A 285 -6.24 3.86 2.90
CA PHE A 285 -5.47 2.75 2.30
C PHE A 285 -6.02 1.36 2.70
N GLN A 286 -7.22 1.30 3.26
CA GLN A 286 -7.82 0.04 3.74
C GLN A 286 -7.80 -1.04 2.67
N GLY A 287 -7.27 -2.24 2.99
CA GLY A 287 -7.26 -3.39 2.11
C GLY A 287 -6.35 -3.24 0.88
N SER A 288 -5.49 -2.22 0.82
CA SER A 288 -4.41 -2.18 -0.16
C SER A 288 -3.34 -3.21 0.21
N GLN A 289 -2.53 -3.64 -0.78
CA GLN A 289 -1.44 -4.59 -0.54
C GLN A 289 -0.09 -3.88 -0.33
N LEU A 290 -0.13 -2.60 0.07
CA LEU A 290 1.07 -1.80 0.36
C LEU A 290 1.88 -2.45 1.47
N LYS A 291 3.20 -2.47 1.29
CA LYS A 291 4.14 -3.19 2.15
C LYS A 291 5.41 -2.38 2.44
N GLY A 292 6.35 -3.00 3.16
CA GLY A 292 7.58 -2.36 3.60
C GLY A 292 7.38 -1.51 4.85
N GLU A 293 8.35 -0.67 5.18
CA GLU A 293 8.29 0.19 6.36
C GLU A 293 7.25 1.31 6.16
N LEU A 294 6.39 1.49 7.16
CA LEU A 294 5.43 2.60 7.18
C LEU A 294 6.04 3.80 7.89
N VAL A 295 6.45 4.80 7.11
CA VAL A 295 6.94 6.08 7.64
C VAL A 295 5.80 7.10 7.62
N LEU A 296 5.26 7.42 8.80
CA LEU A 296 4.21 8.42 8.94
C LEU A 296 4.79 9.84 8.89
N PRO A 297 4.06 10.80 8.27
CA PRO A 297 4.47 12.21 8.27
C PRO A 297 4.58 12.76 9.69
N LYS A 298 5.67 13.45 9.99
CA LYS A 298 5.87 14.01 11.35
C LYS A 298 4.86 15.10 11.77
N ASN A 299 4.23 15.76 10.79
CA ASN A 299 3.19 16.77 11.03
C ASN A 299 1.77 16.19 10.95
N LEU A 300 1.62 14.88 10.96
CA LEU A 300 0.32 14.23 10.92
C LEU A 300 -0.42 14.43 12.23
N THR A 301 -1.61 15.02 12.17
CA THR A 301 -2.48 15.31 13.33
C THR A 301 -3.73 14.44 13.37
N THR A 302 -4.13 13.92 12.20
CA THR A 302 -5.37 13.13 12.06
C THR A 302 -5.09 11.80 11.40
N LEU A 303 -5.48 10.72 12.08
CA LEU A 303 -5.44 9.35 11.57
C LEU A 303 -6.82 8.72 11.73
N GLY A 304 -7.52 8.58 10.61
CA GLY A 304 -8.92 8.12 10.55
C GLY A 304 -9.09 6.63 10.84
N ALA A 305 -10.34 6.23 11.05
CA ALA A 305 -10.69 4.82 11.23
C ALA A 305 -10.30 3.99 10.00
N SER A 306 -9.79 2.78 10.23
CA SER A 306 -9.38 1.83 9.17
C SER A 306 -8.35 2.41 8.16
N ALA A 307 -7.63 3.47 8.50
CA ALA A 307 -6.77 4.18 7.56
C ALA A 307 -5.76 3.26 6.86
N PHE A 308 -5.19 2.31 7.59
CA PHE A 308 -4.23 1.30 7.11
C PHE A 308 -4.67 -0.14 7.41
N GLU A 309 -5.96 -0.36 7.62
CA GLU A 309 -6.48 -1.70 7.93
C GLU A 309 -6.20 -2.68 6.79
N GLY A 310 -5.65 -3.86 7.12
CA GLY A 310 -5.42 -4.94 6.16
C GLY A 310 -4.37 -4.63 5.10
N CYS A 311 -3.40 -3.77 5.42
CA CYS A 311 -2.17 -3.58 4.63
C CYS A 311 -1.10 -4.63 5.06
N ASP A 312 0.03 -4.67 4.33
CA ASP A 312 1.14 -5.61 4.61
C ASP A 312 2.41 -4.86 5.07
N PHE A 313 2.24 -3.79 5.87
CA PHE A 313 3.36 -3.02 6.39
C PHE A 313 4.18 -3.82 7.42
N SER A 314 5.50 -3.57 7.42
CA SER A 314 6.47 -4.23 8.29
C SER A 314 7.37 -3.19 8.98
N GLY A 315 8.23 -3.66 9.89
CA GLY A 315 9.14 -2.77 10.63
C GLY A 315 8.48 -2.12 11.84
N VAL A 316 9.22 -1.22 12.49
CA VAL A 316 8.80 -0.54 13.72
C VAL A 316 7.93 0.66 13.39
N LEU A 317 6.69 0.66 13.89
CA LEU A 317 5.79 1.79 13.72
C LEU A 317 6.18 2.94 14.64
N LYS A 318 6.49 4.09 14.04
CA LYS A 318 6.73 5.35 14.77
C LYS A 318 5.54 6.28 14.61
N LEU A 319 4.88 6.59 15.71
CA LEU A 319 3.74 7.51 15.73
C LEU A 319 4.23 8.96 15.84
N PRO A 320 3.68 9.91 15.05
CA PRO A 320 4.01 11.32 15.16
C PRO A 320 3.51 11.93 16.49
N ASN A 321 4.24 12.94 16.98
CA ASN A 321 3.97 13.53 18.31
C ASN A 321 2.63 14.26 18.41
N ASP A 322 2.10 14.80 17.31
CA ASP A 322 0.91 15.64 17.31
C ASP A 322 -0.41 14.86 17.08
N ILE A 323 -0.35 13.51 17.06
CA ILE A 323 -1.56 12.69 16.96
C ILE A 323 -2.31 12.68 18.29
N ALA A 324 -3.54 13.19 18.29
CA ALA A 324 -4.39 13.20 19.49
C ALA A 324 -5.18 11.90 19.72
N SER A 325 -5.41 11.12 18.67
CA SER A 325 -6.12 9.83 18.74
C SER A 325 -5.77 8.92 17.56
N ILE A 326 -5.88 7.61 17.77
CA ILE A 326 -5.82 6.60 16.73
C ILE A 326 -7.24 6.11 16.47
N GLY A 327 -7.66 6.17 15.20
CA GLY A 327 -9.00 5.76 14.79
C GLY A 327 -9.29 4.26 15.01
N ASP A 328 -10.56 3.90 15.03
CA ASP A 328 -10.95 2.50 15.15
C ASP A 328 -10.41 1.70 13.95
N ASN A 329 -9.86 0.51 14.18
CA ASN A 329 -9.21 -0.37 13.19
C ASN A 329 -8.01 0.26 12.44
N ALA A 330 -7.44 1.38 12.86
CA ALA A 330 -6.51 2.17 12.04
C ALA A 330 -5.32 1.37 11.48
N PHE A 331 -4.79 0.41 12.24
CA PHE A 331 -3.69 -0.50 11.85
C PHE A 331 -4.08 -1.98 11.92
N ALA A 332 -5.36 -2.30 12.10
CA ALA A 332 -5.78 -3.69 12.24
C ALA A 332 -5.30 -4.56 11.08
N TYR A 333 -4.95 -5.82 11.35
CA TYR A 333 -4.48 -6.82 10.38
C TYR A 333 -3.14 -6.48 9.67
N ASN A 334 -2.32 -5.60 10.24
CA ASN A 334 -0.93 -5.43 9.80
C ASN A 334 -0.03 -6.40 10.57
N TRP A 335 0.02 -7.63 10.15
CA TRP A 335 0.63 -8.74 10.90
C TRP A 335 2.15 -8.62 11.07
N ARG A 336 2.79 -7.81 10.23
CA ARG A 336 4.26 -7.67 10.15
C ARG A 336 4.80 -6.40 10.82
N LEU A 337 3.93 -5.54 11.37
CA LEU A 337 4.37 -4.46 12.24
C LEU A 337 5.00 -5.07 13.50
N MET A 338 6.23 -4.67 13.81
CA MET A 338 7.03 -5.27 14.86
C MET A 338 7.58 -4.21 15.84
N GLY A 339 8.34 -4.68 16.83
CA GLY A 339 8.98 -3.84 17.83
C GLY A 339 8.00 -3.26 18.85
N VAL A 340 8.47 -2.26 19.57
CA VAL A 340 7.68 -1.59 20.61
C VAL A 340 6.94 -0.40 19.99
N VAL A 341 5.63 -0.33 20.20
CA VAL A 341 4.84 0.84 19.82
C VAL A 341 4.84 1.83 20.98
N GLU A 342 5.50 2.96 20.76
CA GLU A 342 5.52 4.08 21.68
C GLU A 342 4.41 5.06 21.30
N PHE A 343 3.44 5.23 22.21
CA PHE A 343 2.38 6.21 21.99
C PHE A 343 2.88 7.60 22.41
N PRO A 344 2.65 8.66 21.58
CA PRO A 344 3.14 9.98 21.88
C PRO A 344 2.41 10.60 23.08
N GLU A 345 3.12 11.46 23.80
CA GLU A 345 2.51 12.28 24.86
C GLU A 345 1.44 13.18 24.24
N GLY A 346 0.25 13.18 24.81
CA GLY A 346 -0.89 13.94 24.28
C GLY A 346 -1.95 13.10 23.57
N ILE A 347 -1.65 11.82 23.24
CA ILE A 347 -2.68 10.92 22.75
C ILE A 347 -3.67 10.59 23.88
N GLN A 348 -4.97 10.72 23.62
CA GLN A 348 -6.02 10.51 24.64
C GLN A 348 -6.78 9.19 24.43
N THR A 349 -6.88 8.72 23.18
CA THR A 349 -7.69 7.54 22.87
C THR A 349 -7.01 6.63 21.86
N ILE A 350 -6.97 5.34 22.18
CA ILE A 350 -6.64 4.27 21.26
C ILE A 350 -7.96 3.62 20.83
N GLY A 351 -8.27 3.68 19.55
CA GLY A 351 -9.55 3.26 18.97
C GLY A 351 -9.85 1.78 19.12
N ALA A 352 -11.11 1.39 18.89
CA ALA A 352 -11.51 0.00 18.91
C ALA A 352 -10.81 -0.79 17.80
N ASN A 353 -10.29 -1.98 18.12
CA ASN A 353 -9.49 -2.82 17.22
C ASN A 353 -8.28 -2.10 16.57
N ALA A 354 -7.81 -0.97 17.10
CA ALA A 354 -6.82 -0.13 16.41
C ALA A 354 -5.58 -0.88 15.95
N PHE A 355 -5.12 -1.86 16.72
CA PHE A 355 -4.00 -2.76 16.43
C PHE A 355 -4.40 -4.25 16.45
N ALA A 356 -5.71 -4.56 16.33
CA ALA A 356 -6.13 -5.94 16.32
C ALA A 356 -5.42 -6.75 15.25
N GLU A 357 -4.97 -7.97 15.58
CA GLU A 357 -4.21 -8.86 14.69
C GLU A 357 -2.83 -8.32 14.26
N CYS A 358 -2.27 -7.30 14.92
CA CYS A 358 -0.87 -6.90 14.75
C CYS A 358 0.04 -7.84 15.55
N ARG A 359 0.23 -9.05 15.04
CA ARG A 359 0.76 -10.20 15.76
C ARG A 359 2.23 -10.10 16.13
N SER A 360 3.00 -9.25 15.44
CA SER A 360 4.45 -9.11 15.61
C SER A 360 4.86 -7.90 16.46
N ILE A 361 3.91 -7.11 16.97
CA ILE A 361 4.21 -6.07 17.96
C ILE A 361 4.72 -6.72 19.23
N GLU A 362 5.88 -6.24 19.72
CA GLU A 362 6.61 -6.85 20.85
C GLU A 362 6.30 -6.19 22.19
N GLY A 363 5.90 -4.92 22.16
CA GLY A 363 5.59 -4.19 23.37
C GLY A 363 4.86 -2.89 23.13
N LEU A 364 4.40 -2.29 24.23
CA LEU A 364 3.69 -1.02 24.25
C LEU A 364 4.29 -0.10 25.31
N VAL A 365 4.46 1.19 24.96
CA VAL A 365 4.69 2.26 25.94
C VAL A 365 3.49 3.21 25.90
N ILE A 366 2.73 3.25 26.99
CA ILE A 366 1.46 3.97 27.08
C ILE A 366 1.68 5.20 27.98
N PRO A 367 1.60 6.43 27.45
CA PRO A 367 1.83 7.65 28.22
C PRO A 367 0.66 7.95 29.18
N GLU A 368 0.90 8.85 30.11
CA GLU A 368 -0.10 9.30 31.07
C GLU A 368 -1.35 9.92 30.45
N SER A 369 -1.20 10.52 29.27
CA SER A 369 -2.29 11.18 28.53
C SER A 369 -3.38 10.23 28.04
N VAL A 370 -3.12 8.91 27.95
CA VAL A 370 -4.12 7.95 27.45
C VAL A 370 -5.21 7.74 28.49
N GLU A 371 -6.40 8.22 28.18
CA GLU A 371 -7.60 8.07 29.01
C GLU A 371 -8.39 6.79 28.66
N ASN A 372 -8.42 6.42 27.38
CA ASN A 372 -9.27 5.32 26.91
C ASN A 372 -8.53 4.38 25.95
N ILE A 373 -8.57 3.08 26.26
CA ILE A 373 -8.21 1.98 25.37
C ILE A 373 -9.51 1.25 25.03
N ARG A 374 -9.97 1.40 23.77
CA ARG A 374 -11.28 0.88 23.37
C ARG A 374 -11.27 -0.62 23.11
N SER A 375 -12.47 -1.17 22.88
CA SER A 375 -12.70 -2.62 22.74
C SER A 375 -11.78 -3.24 21.71
N ASN A 376 -11.14 -4.37 22.09
CA ASN A 376 -10.26 -5.15 21.23
C ASN A 376 -9.04 -4.40 20.66
N ALA A 377 -8.64 -3.25 21.21
CA ALA A 377 -7.60 -2.40 20.64
C ALA A 377 -6.32 -3.15 20.28
N PHE A 378 -5.91 -4.13 21.08
CA PHE A 378 -4.73 -5.00 20.89
C PHE A 378 -5.12 -6.49 20.84
N SER A 379 -6.34 -6.79 20.41
CA SER A 379 -6.79 -8.18 20.33
C SER A 379 -5.93 -8.98 19.37
N ASN A 380 -5.48 -10.18 19.83
CA ASN A 380 -4.62 -11.08 19.07
C ASN A 380 -3.24 -10.50 18.67
N CYS A 381 -2.75 -9.52 19.44
CA CYS A 381 -1.35 -9.10 19.40
C CYS A 381 -0.49 -10.08 20.22
N PHE A 382 -0.28 -11.30 19.72
CA PHE A 382 0.36 -12.40 20.44
C PHE A 382 1.84 -12.13 20.77
N GLY A 383 2.50 -11.22 20.02
CA GLY A 383 3.90 -10.86 20.20
C GLY A 383 4.17 -9.98 21.42
N ILE A 384 3.14 -9.33 21.98
CA ILE A 384 3.33 -8.43 23.11
C ILE A 384 3.87 -9.21 24.32
N GLY A 385 5.12 -8.90 24.66
CA GLY A 385 5.85 -9.42 25.82
C GLY A 385 6.21 -8.34 26.84
N SER A 386 5.84 -7.07 26.60
CA SER A 386 6.04 -5.98 27.55
C SER A 386 4.99 -4.89 27.37
N ILE A 387 4.53 -4.34 28.48
CA ILE A 387 3.69 -3.13 28.50
C ILE A 387 4.20 -2.24 29.63
N VAL A 388 4.51 -0.99 29.28
CA VAL A 388 4.89 0.06 30.21
C VAL A 388 3.80 1.11 30.19
N CYS A 389 3.20 1.40 31.34
CA CYS A 389 2.25 2.50 31.51
C CYS A 389 2.91 3.60 32.35
N LYS A 390 2.97 4.85 31.81
CA LYS A 390 3.57 5.99 32.51
C LYS A 390 2.58 6.75 33.40
N GLY A 391 1.28 6.46 33.27
CA GLY A 391 0.21 7.18 33.98
C GLY A 391 0.06 6.75 35.44
N GLU A 392 -0.04 7.73 36.34
CA GLU A 392 -0.42 7.50 37.75
C GLU A 392 -1.86 6.97 37.88
N MET A 393 -2.72 7.26 36.91
CA MET A 393 -4.08 6.75 36.83
C MET A 393 -4.21 5.78 35.66
N PRO A 394 -4.73 4.56 35.91
CA PRO A 394 -4.97 3.60 34.83
C PRO A 394 -5.94 4.15 33.80
N ALA A 395 -5.60 4.05 32.50
CA ALA A 395 -6.55 4.29 31.43
C ALA A 395 -7.78 3.36 31.55
N ASN A 396 -8.95 3.84 31.11
CA ASN A 396 -10.16 3.03 31.00
C ASN A 396 -10.01 2.00 29.87
N VAL A 397 -9.93 0.72 30.22
CA VAL A 397 -9.79 -0.40 29.30
C VAL A 397 -11.16 -1.02 29.04
N GLN A 398 -11.59 -1.03 27.77
CA GLN A 398 -12.85 -1.65 27.37
C GLN A 398 -12.67 -3.16 27.08
N ASP A 399 -13.80 -3.86 26.95
CA ASP A 399 -13.87 -5.30 26.81
C ASP A 399 -12.97 -5.82 25.66
N GLY A 400 -12.17 -6.83 25.95
CA GLY A 400 -11.36 -7.52 24.96
C GLY A 400 -10.10 -6.77 24.51
N ALA A 401 -9.80 -5.57 25.05
CA ALA A 401 -8.69 -4.74 24.57
C ALA A 401 -7.36 -5.49 24.47
N PHE A 402 -7.08 -6.41 25.40
CA PHE A 402 -5.88 -7.26 25.43
C PHE A 402 -6.19 -8.75 25.25
N ASN A 403 -7.25 -9.10 24.53
CA ASN A 403 -7.56 -10.51 24.24
C ASN A 403 -6.44 -11.13 23.40
N GLY A 404 -5.97 -12.33 23.77
CA GLY A 404 -4.87 -13.00 23.09
C GLY A 404 -3.47 -12.56 23.53
N VAL A 405 -3.33 -11.44 24.23
CA VAL A 405 -2.06 -11.04 24.86
C VAL A 405 -1.74 -11.97 26.02
N ALA A 406 -0.50 -12.47 26.08
CA ALA A 406 -0.06 -13.45 27.07
C ALA A 406 0.22 -12.80 28.44
N LYS A 407 -0.82 -12.22 29.07
CA LYS A 407 -0.78 -11.42 30.30
C LYS A 407 -0.10 -12.13 31.51
N ASP A 408 0.03 -13.45 31.46
CA ASP A 408 0.65 -14.25 32.48
C ASP A 408 2.18 -14.36 32.32
N ASN A 409 2.71 -14.06 31.16
CA ASN A 409 4.09 -14.35 30.77
C ASN A 409 5.07 -13.22 31.06
N PHE A 410 4.58 -12.00 31.21
CA PHE A 410 5.42 -10.82 31.46
C PHE A 410 4.85 -9.97 32.63
N THR A 411 5.59 -8.97 33.04
CA THR A 411 5.19 -8.01 34.09
C THR A 411 4.66 -6.75 33.43
N LEU A 412 3.46 -6.31 33.82
CA LEU A 412 2.98 -4.96 33.51
C LEU A 412 3.74 -3.98 34.38
N GLU A 413 4.44 -3.06 33.76
CA GLU A 413 5.24 -2.06 34.45
C GLU A 413 4.46 -0.73 34.55
N VAL A 414 4.36 -0.19 35.76
CA VAL A 414 3.58 1.00 36.08
C VAL A 414 4.34 1.89 37.08
N PRO A 415 4.02 3.17 37.26
CA PRO A 415 4.61 3.95 38.35
C PRO A 415 4.43 3.25 39.73
N GLU A 416 5.45 3.30 40.57
CA GLU A 416 5.42 2.62 41.89
C GLU A 416 4.22 3.06 42.73
N SER A 417 3.88 4.34 42.71
CA SER A 417 2.71 4.92 43.38
C SER A 417 1.38 4.40 42.84
N ALA A 418 1.34 3.92 41.58
CA ALA A 418 0.13 3.51 40.86
C ALA A 418 -0.16 2.02 40.91
N ILE A 419 0.73 1.18 41.48
CA ILE A 419 0.57 -0.28 41.47
C ILE A 419 -0.80 -0.71 42.01
N ALA A 420 -1.22 -0.14 43.14
CA ALA A 420 -2.51 -0.51 43.75
C ALA A 420 -3.71 -0.10 42.88
N GLN A 421 -3.61 1.01 42.15
CA GLN A 421 -4.64 1.50 41.24
C GLN A 421 -4.79 0.55 40.03
N TYR A 422 -3.67 0.13 39.43
CA TYR A 422 -3.67 -0.82 38.31
C TYR A 422 -4.15 -2.21 38.71
N GLN A 423 -3.80 -2.68 39.91
CA GLN A 423 -4.30 -3.93 40.47
C GLN A 423 -5.81 -3.95 40.70
N ALA A 424 -6.40 -2.78 40.96
CA ALA A 424 -7.85 -2.63 41.18
C ALA A 424 -8.63 -2.30 39.89
N ALA A 425 -7.96 -1.78 38.86
CA ALA A 425 -8.62 -1.29 37.66
C ALA A 425 -9.08 -2.43 36.72
N PRO A 426 -10.34 -2.41 36.23
CA PRO A 426 -10.83 -3.40 35.28
C PRO A 426 -9.97 -3.45 34.00
N GLY A 427 -9.72 -4.65 33.49
CA GLY A 427 -8.86 -4.89 32.32
C GLY A 427 -7.38 -4.94 32.64
N TRP A 428 -6.87 -4.07 33.54
CA TRP A 428 -5.50 -4.09 34.02
C TRP A 428 -5.28 -5.19 35.11
N ASN A 429 -6.27 -5.43 35.93
CA ASN A 429 -6.23 -6.48 36.96
C ASN A 429 -6.19 -7.92 36.41
N GLU A 430 -6.30 -8.07 35.09
CA GLU A 430 -6.08 -9.36 34.41
C GLU A 430 -4.61 -9.72 34.26
N PHE A 431 -3.69 -8.77 34.44
CA PHE A 431 -2.25 -9.03 34.45
C PHE A 431 -1.83 -9.59 35.81
N LYS A 432 -1.27 -10.78 35.81
CA LYS A 432 -0.92 -11.45 37.06
C LYS A 432 0.25 -10.80 37.80
N ARG A 433 1.12 -10.12 37.09
CA ARG A 433 2.30 -9.45 37.63
C ARG A 433 2.23 -7.99 37.29
N ILE A 434 2.12 -7.13 38.27
CA ILE A 434 2.15 -5.66 38.15
C ILE A 434 3.24 -5.17 39.10
N ALA A 435 4.25 -4.49 38.60
CA ALA A 435 5.38 -4.00 39.39
C ALA A 435 5.74 -2.57 38.99
N ALA A 436 6.59 -1.95 39.78
CA ALA A 436 7.14 -0.64 39.48
C ALA A 436 7.90 -0.67 38.15
N HIS A 437 7.63 0.32 37.33
CA HIS A 437 8.48 0.62 36.18
C HIS A 437 9.78 1.23 36.69
N HIS A 438 10.87 0.59 36.35
CA HIS A 438 12.20 1.16 36.54
C HIS A 438 12.79 1.34 35.14
N GLU A 439 13.03 2.57 34.74
CA GLU A 439 13.63 2.86 33.43
C GLU A 439 15.11 2.42 33.39
N LEU A 440 15.32 1.14 33.60
CA LEU A 440 16.56 0.45 33.29
C LEU A 440 16.21 -0.89 32.68
N VAL A 441 16.02 -0.96 31.38
CA VAL A 441 15.73 -2.19 30.65
C VAL A 441 16.82 -2.42 29.62
N CYS A 442 17.37 -3.60 29.58
CA CYS A 442 18.31 -4.03 28.56
C CYS A 442 17.72 -5.17 27.75
N ARG A 443 17.66 -5.04 26.44
CA ARG A 443 17.20 -6.06 25.49
C ARG A 443 18.15 -6.15 24.30
N PRO A 444 18.29 -7.29 23.66
CA PRO A 444 17.85 -8.66 23.98
C PRO A 444 18.91 -9.46 24.73
N SER A 445 18.58 -10.72 25.10
CA SER A 445 19.62 -11.73 25.45
C SER A 445 20.48 -11.98 24.21
N ILE A 446 21.79 -11.96 24.38
CA ILE A 446 22.74 -12.06 23.27
C ILE A 446 23.30 -13.48 23.19
N ALA A 447 23.26 -14.09 21.99
CA ALA A 447 23.97 -15.32 21.67
C ALA A 447 24.98 -15.06 20.56
N CYS A 448 26.22 -15.49 20.70
CA CYS A 448 27.29 -15.28 19.72
C CYS A 448 28.27 -16.44 19.63
N ALA A 449 28.97 -16.55 18.51
CA ALA A 449 30.03 -17.53 18.30
C ALA A 449 31.35 -17.14 18.96
N LEU A 450 32.13 -18.16 19.33
CA LEU A 450 33.40 -17.96 20.01
C LEU A 450 34.49 -17.40 19.13
N ASN A 451 34.49 -17.72 17.84
CA ASN A 451 35.61 -17.50 16.90
C ASN A 451 35.40 -16.30 15.97
N THR A 452 34.38 -15.49 16.21
CA THR A 452 34.09 -14.29 15.40
C THR A 452 34.00 -13.05 16.26
N GLU A 453 34.42 -11.89 15.70
CA GLU A 453 34.17 -10.59 16.31
C GLU A 453 32.66 -10.28 16.17
N HIS A 454 31.91 -10.52 17.19
CA HIS A 454 30.49 -10.14 17.24
C HIS A 454 30.34 -8.79 17.91
N LYS A 455 29.72 -7.85 17.16
CA LYS A 455 29.20 -6.60 17.70
C LYS A 455 27.68 -6.68 17.72
N GLN A 456 27.13 -6.86 18.89
CA GLN A 456 25.69 -6.75 19.10
C GLN A 456 25.38 -5.44 19.81
N THR A 457 24.33 -4.75 19.37
CA THR A 457 23.89 -3.52 20.01
C THR A 457 22.91 -3.88 21.12
N LEU A 458 23.30 -3.60 22.37
CA LEU A 458 22.40 -3.59 23.50
C LEU A 458 21.77 -2.20 23.59
N ILE A 459 20.47 -2.11 23.60
CA ILE A 459 19.75 -0.88 23.91
C ILE A 459 19.51 -0.88 25.42
N VAL A 460 20.07 0.10 26.10
CA VAL A 460 19.84 0.36 27.53
C VAL A 460 18.92 1.57 27.61
N ASP A 461 17.71 1.37 28.09
CA ASP A 461 16.73 2.41 28.33
C ASP A 461 16.72 2.73 29.82
N ALA A 462 16.98 3.98 30.20
CA ALA A 462 17.15 4.37 31.60
C ALA A 462 16.67 5.81 31.88
N GLU A 463 15.88 6.01 32.93
CA GLU A 463 15.44 7.34 33.43
C GLU A 463 16.57 8.20 34.00
N GLY A 464 17.75 7.65 34.18
CA GLY A 464 18.86 8.35 34.79
C GLY A 464 20.23 7.84 34.35
N GLU A 465 21.28 8.38 34.98
CA GLU A 465 22.62 7.87 34.76
C GLU A 465 22.74 6.42 35.27
N TRP A 466 23.13 5.53 34.40
CA TRP A 466 23.34 4.11 34.71
C TRP A 466 24.82 3.74 34.62
N GLU A 467 25.19 2.62 35.22
CA GLU A 467 26.51 2.02 35.14
C GLU A 467 26.42 0.50 35.05
N VAL A 468 27.42 -0.11 34.43
CA VAL A 468 27.58 -1.55 34.46
C VAL A 468 28.17 -1.95 35.79
N GLN A 469 27.40 -2.64 36.60
CA GLN A 469 27.83 -3.15 37.92
C GLN A 469 28.75 -4.37 37.79
N SER A 470 28.42 -5.27 36.89
CA SER A 470 29.26 -6.42 36.57
C SER A 470 29.02 -6.95 35.16
N LYS A 471 30.01 -7.61 34.61
CA LYS A 471 29.96 -8.34 33.34
C LYS A 471 30.86 -9.56 33.39
N PRO A 472 30.66 -10.56 32.52
CA PRO A 472 31.62 -11.66 32.35
C PRO A 472 32.98 -11.14 31.87
N ASP A 473 34.06 -11.75 32.31
CA ASP A 473 35.43 -11.33 31.91
C ASP A 473 35.69 -11.46 30.42
N TRP A 474 34.98 -12.36 29.76
CA TRP A 474 35.08 -12.59 28.33
C TRP A 474 34.17 -11.68 27.47
N CYS A 475 33.36 -10.84 28.09
CA CYS A 475 32.48 -9.90 27.39
C CYS A 475 33.01 -8.49 27.54
N GLU A 476 33.26 -7.80 26.43
CA GLU A 476 33.63 -6.39 26.44
C GLU A 476 32.44 -5.52 26.01
N LEU A 477 32.16 -4.52 26.83
CA LEU A 477 31.20 -3.47 26.54
C LEU A 477 31.98 -2.22 26.16
N SER A 478 32.08 -1.89 24.88
CA SER A 478 32.73 -0.66 24.47
C SER A 478 31.87 0.10 23.47
N GLN A 479 31.86 1.44 23.61
CA GLN A 479 31.35 2.35 22.57
C GLN A 479 32.34 2.53 21.41
N THR A 480 33.53 1.94 21.48
CA THR A 480 34.58 2.03 20.48
C THR A 480 35.03 0.65 20.02
N SER A 481 35.12 0.51 18.73
CA SER A 481 35.54 -0.69 18.00
C SER A 481 36.89 -1.28 18.50
N GLY A 482 36.93 -2.62 18.67
CA GLY A 482 38.15 -3.40 18.85
C GLY A 482 38.18 -4.14 20.17
N GLY A 483 37.47 -5.26 20.26
CA GLY A 483 37.66 -6.25 21.29
C GLY A 483 38.62 -7.30 20.87
N ASP A 484 39.58 -7.64 21.71
CA ASP A 484 40.48 -8.77 21.50
C ASP A 484 39.70 -10.08 21.45
N LYS A 485 40.08 -10.95 20.52
CA LYS A 485 39.61 -12.34 20.49
C LYS A 485 39.99 -13.01 21.79
N THR A 486 39.01 -13.28 22.66
CA THR A 486 39.26 -14.13 23.80
C THR A 486 39.24 -15.59 23.35
N GLU A 487 40.39 -16.23 23.26
CA GLU A 487 40.50 -17.66 23.05
C GLU A 487 39.91 -18.39 24.28
N GLY A 488 38.83 -19.08 24.09
CA GLY A 488 38.18 -19.95 25.07
C GLY A 488 37.55 -21.12 24.35
N SER A 489 37.63 -22.32 24.91
CA SER A 489 36.98 -23.51 24.36
C SER A 489 35.70 -23.81 25.13
N GLY A 490 34.63 -24.17 24.42
CA GLY A 490 33.33 -24.58 24.94
C GLY A 490 32.35 -23.43 25.15
N ASP A 491 31.05 -23.81 25.19
CA ASP A 491 29.96 -22.86 25.41
C ASP A 491 30.08 -22.20 26.79
N ARG A 492 29.77 -20.93 26.86
CA ARG A 492 29.76 -20.18 28.12
C ARG A 492 28.63 -19.16 28.17
N THR A 493 28.03 -19.07 29.37
CA THR A 493 26.95 -18.11 29.63
C THR A 493 27.35 -17.22 30.80
N GLY A 494 26.99 -15.95 30.72
CA GLY A 494 27.20 -14.99 31.80
C GLY A 494 26.13 -13.91 31.81
N GLU A 495 26.14 -13.08 32.85
CA GLU A 495 25.20 -11.98 32.98
C GLU A 495 25.94 -10.65 32.97
N ILE A 496 25.43 -9.67 32.20
CA ILE A 496 25.77 -8.26 32.31
C ILE A 496 24.75 -7.65 33.25
N VAL A 497 25.19 -7.01 34.31
CA VAL A 497 24.32 -6.36 35.31
C VAL A 497 24.47 -4.87 35.19
N PHE A 498 23.39 -4.20 34.86
CA PHE A 498 23.28 -2.75 34.82
C PHE A 498 22.68 -2.23 36.11
N LYS A 499 23.06 -1.04 36.53
CA LYS A 499 22.54 -0.40 37.74
C LYS A 499 22.30 1.10 37.48
N LEU A 500 21.19 1.65 37.97
CA LEU A 500 20.99 3.09 38.08
C LEU A 500 21.92 3.68 39.15
N LYS A 501 22.63 4.77 38.86
CA LYS A 501 23.67 5.31 39.73
C LYS A 501 23.18 5.75 41.12
N ASN A 502 21.94 6.15 41.23
CA ASN A 502 21.35 6.69 42.46
C ASN A 502 20.24 5.79 43.00
N ASP A 503 20.15 4.56 42.54
CA ASP A 503 19.14 3.59 42.92
C ASP A 503 19.77 2.23 43.25
N GLU A 504 19.07 1.38 43.98
CA GLU A 504 19.47 0.00 44.27
C GLU A 504 19.01 -0.96 43.15
N TYR A 505 18.21 -0.49 42.22
CA TYR A 505 17.66 -1.33 41.14
C TYR A 505 18.73 -1.75 40.14
N THR A 506 18.70 -3.03 39.79
CA THR A 506 19.60 -3.63 38.79
C THR A 506 18.82 -4.42 37.76
N HIS A 507 19.21 -4.33 36.52
CA HIS A 507 18.70 -5.16 35.41
C HIS A 507 19.79 -6.12 34.94
N LYS A 508 19.40 -7.37 34.64
CA LYS A 508 20.31 -8.41 34.17
C LYS A 508 20.03 -8.79 32.74
N CYS A 509 21.06 -8.77 31.92
CA CYS A 509 21.04 -9.27 30.54
C CYS A 509 21.89 -10.54 30.45
N THR A 510 21.31 -11.66 30.03
CA THR A 510 22.03 -12.90 29.82
C THR A 510 22.76 -12.88 28.50
N VAL A 511 24.05 -13.20 28.48
CA VAL A 511 24.87 -13.36 27.28
C VAL A 511 25.35 -14.81 27.23
N THR A 512 25.11 -15.47 26.09
CA THR A 512 25.60 -16.82 25.83
C THR A 512 26.51 -16.83 24.63
N GLN A 513 27.69 -17.39 24.76
CA GLN A 513 28.63 -17.61 23.67
C GLN A 513 28.79 -19.10 23.42
N TYR A 514 28.58 -19.52 22.18
CA TYR A 514 28.68 -20.92 21.78
C TYR A 514 29.99 -21.21 21.06
N ASP A 515 30.58 -22.36 21.34
CA ASP A 515 31.78 -22.85 20.65
C ASP A 515 31.37 -23.74 19.46
N TYR A 516 31.36 -23.18 18.26
CA TYR A 516 31.01 -23.93 17.06
C TYR A 516 31.99 -23.68 15.90
N GLN A 517 32.04 -24.64 14.98
CA GLN A 517 33.05 -24.72 13.92
C GLN A 517 33.02 -23.54 12.91
N TYR A 518 31.80 -23.02 12.65
CA TYR A 518 31.57 -21.96 11.66
C TYR A 518 31.09 -20.68 12.34
N GLY A 519 31.61 -19.55 11.89
CA GLY A 519 31.16 -18.23 12.34
C GLY A 519 29.76 -17.90 11.84
N GLU A 520 29.04 -17.03 12.57
CA GLU A 520 27.80 -16.44 12.06
C GLU A 520 28.07 -15.79 10.71
N ASP A 521 27.15 -15.97 9.76
CA ASP A 521 27.24 -15.46 8.39
C ASP A 521 28.45 -15.98 7.58
N GLU A 522 29.18 -16.99 8.07
CA GLU A 522 30.24 -17.65 7.30
C GLU A 522 29.64 -18.47 6.16
N TRP A 523 30.26 -18.39 4.97
CA TRP A 523 29.80 -19.05 3.76
C TRP A 523 30.50 -20.37 3.50
N LEU A 524 29.71 -21.42 3.24
CA LEU A 524 30.19 -22.75 2.88
C LEU A 524 29.72 -23.13 1.47
N THR A 525 30.67 -23.57 0.64
CA THR A 525 30.34 -24.18 -0.64
C THR A 525 30.12 -25.68 -0.44
N LEU A 526 28.86 -26.12 -0.60
CA LEU A 526 28.48 -27.53 -0.46
C LEU A 526 28.77 -28.32 -1.74
N GLN A 527 28.64 -27.68 -2.90
CA GLN A 527 28.91 -28.27 -4.21
C GLN A 527 29.43 -27.22 -5.19
N LYS A 528 30.34 -27.62 -6.07
CA LYS A 528 30.78 -26.82 -7.23
C LYS A 528 30.37 -27.48 -8.52
N ALA A 529 29.92 -26.67 -9.47
CA ALA A 529 29.61 -27.13 -10.82
C ALA A 529 30.87 -27.67 -11.50
N THR A 530 30.79 -28.83 -12.13
CA THR A 530 31.85 -29.44 -12.91
C THR A 530 31.63 -29.31 -14.41
N ARG A 531 30.44 -28.84 -14.81
CA ARG A 531 30.00 -28.61 -16.18
C ARG A 531 29.38 -27.23 -16.35
N GLY A 532 29.42 -26.69 -17.56
CA GLY A 532 28.87 -25.40 -17.93
C GLY A 532 29.92 -24.39 -18.36
N ASN A 533 29.62 -23.61 -19.39
CA ASN A 533 30.57 -22.68 -20.01
C ASN A 533 30.79 -21.36 -19.24
N ASN A 534 29.89 -21.04 -18.27
CA ASN A 534 29.85 -19.77 -17.52
C ASN A 534 29.90 -19.95 -16.00
N GLY A 535 30.57 -21.02 -15.51
CA GLY A 535 30.74 -21.20 -14.06
C GLY A 535 29.60 -21.91 -13.34
N GLY A 536 28.56 -22.36 -14.04
CA GLY A 536 27.42 -23.10 -13.47
C GLY A 536 26.27 -22.24 -12.99
N ILE A 537 25.18 -22.89 -12.57
CA ILE A 537 23.99 -22.25 -11.99
C ILE A 537 24.18 -22.18 -10.46
N ASN A 538 23.97 -21.03 -9.87
CA ASN A 538 24.15 -20.83 -8.44
C ASN A 538 22.84 -21.09 -7.69
N ILE A 539 22.89 -21.96 -6.69
CA ILE A 539 21.82 -22.18 -5.71
C ILE A 539 22.33 -21.77 -4.34
N VAL A 540 21.56 -20.97 -3.65
CA VAL A 540 21.81 -20.59 -2.26
C VAL A 540 20.72 -21.21 -1.40
N ILE A 541 21.09 -22.06 -0.44
CA ILE A 541 20.17 -22.69 0.50
C ILE A 541 20.45 -22.13 1.88
N LEU A 542 19.47 -21.48 2.46
CA LEU A 542 19.52 -20.89 3.78
C LEU A 542 18.42 -21.49 4.67
N GLY A 543 18.78 -21.89 5.87
CA GLY A 543 17.81 -22.29 6.89
C GLY A 543 17.53 -21.14 7.82
N ASP A 544 16.32 -21.06 8.35
CA ASP A 544 15.94 -20.10 9.37
C ASP A 544 15.45 -20.84 10.63
N GLY A 545 15.48 -20.15 11.78
CA GLY A 545 15.06 -20.74 13.04
C GLY A 545 16.10 -21.67 13.70
N TYR A 546 17.38 -21.56 13.33
CA TYR A 546 18.49 -22.22 14.00
C TYR A 546 19.24 -21.23 14.86
N ASP A 547 19.27 -21.45 16.15
CA ASP A 547 20.08 -20.64 17.07
C ASP A 547 21.56 -21.05 17.05
N ALA A 548 22.38 -20.30 17.78
CA ALA A 548 23.80 -20.57 17.85
C ALA A 548 24.12 -22.00 18.35
N LYS A 549 23.26 -22.55 19.23
CA LYS A 549 23.41 -23.92 19.74
C LYS A 549 23.19 -24.97 18.66
N ASN A 550 22.12 -24.84 17.86
CA ASN A 550 21.85 -25.77 16.75
C ASN A 550 22.94 -25.75 15.68
N ILE A 551 23.57 -24.59 15.48
CA ILE A 551 24.71 -24.46 14.57
C ILE A 551 25.94 -25.16 15.18
N SER A 552 26.22 -24.92 16.46
CA SER A 552 27.32 -25.55 17.21
C SER A 552 27.21 -27.09 17.23
N ASP A 553 26.01 -27.62 17.50
CA ASP A 553 25.75 -29.07 17.54
C ASP A 553 25.79 -29.73 16.16
N GLY A 554 25.85 -28.95 15.07
CA GLY A 554 25.90 -29.41 13.69
C GLY A 554 24.55 -29.78 13.07
N ASP A 555 23.45 -29.54 13.78
CA ASP A 555 22.08 -29.83 13.31
C ASP A 555 21.75 -29.06 12.05
N TYR A 556 22.13 -27.77 11.99
CA TYR A 556 21.93 -26.91 10.84
C TYR A 556 22.56 -27.51 9.57
N LEU A 557 23.86 -27.78 9.63
CA LEU A 557 24.60 -28.26 8.47
C LEU A 557 24.13 -29.65 8.01
N THR A 558 23.70 -30.49 8.95
CA THR A 558 23.14 -31.81 8.67
C THR A 558 21.82 -31.69 7.90
N ASN A 559 20.93 -30.84 8.35
CA ASN A 559 19.64 -30.62 7.71
C ASN A 559 19.80 -29.97 6.33
N ILE A 560 20.63 -28.95 6.19
CA ILE A 560 20.89 -28.32 4.89
C ILE A 560 21.48 -29.31 3.88
N LYS A 561 22.41 -30.17 4.26
CA LYS A 561 22.93 -31.21 3.38
C LYS A 561 21.86 -32.19 2.93
N GLN A 562 20.94 -32.53 3.81
CA GLN A 562 19.82 -33.41 3.49
C GLN A 562 18.86 -32.74 2.50
N GLU A 563 18.56 -31.47 2.64
CA GLU A 563 17.73 -30.72 1.70
C GLU A 563 18.37 -30.63 0.31
N VAL A 564 19.70 -30.46 0.21
CA VAL A 564 20.44 -30.51 -1.04
C VAL A 564 20.23 -31.86 -1.75
N GLU A 565 20.33 -32.98 -1.02
CA GLU A 565 20.11 -34.31 -1.58
C GLU A 565 18.65 -34.53 -2.01
N TYR A 566 17.69 -34.00 -1.27
CA TYR A 566 16.28 -34.03 -1.67
C TYR A 566 16.05 -33.26 -2.96
N PHE A 567 16.60 -32.04 -3.09
CA PHE A 567 16.46 -31.23 -4.29
C PHE A 567 17.01 -31.95 -5.53
N PHE A 568 18.23 -32.51 -5.41
CA PHE A 568 18.85 -33.27 -6.51
C PHE A 568 18.32 -34.70 -6.67
N GLY A 569 17.42 -35.14 -5.82
CA GLY A 569 16.68 -36.40 -5.97
C GLY A 569 15.49 -36.30 -6.95
N ILE A 570 15.15 -35.11 -7.42
CA ILE A 570 13.99 -34.83 -8.30
C ILE A 570 14.46 -34.54 -9.73
N GLU A 571 13.90 -35.21 -10.73
CA GLU A 571 14.15 -34.84 -12.13
C GLU A 571 13.45 -33.50 -12.49
N PRO A 572 14.09 -32.64 -13.32
CA PRO A 572 15.35 -32.86 -14.06
C PRO A 572 16.66 -32.59 -13.31
N TYR A 573 16.59 -32.14 -12.06
CA TYR A 573 17.76 -31.70 -11.30
C TYR A 573 18.79 -32.81 -11.05
N THR A 574 18.34 -34.06 -10.91
CA THR A 574 19.23 -35.22 -10.79
C THR A 574 20.16 -35.34 -12.02
N THR A 575 19.60 -35.23 -13.23
CA THR A 575 20.35 -35.33 -14.49
C THR A 575 21.34 -34.16 -14.68
N TYR A 576 20.99 -32.95 -14.17
CA TYR A 576 21.79 -31.74 -14.39
C TYR A 576 22.58 -31.30 -13.16
N ARG A 577 22.69 -32.13 -12.13
CA ARG A 577 23.38 -31.81 -10.86
C ARG A 577 24.77 -31.19 -11.07
N ASP A 578 25.56 -31.69 -12.03
CA ASP A 578 26.90 -31.21 -12.31
C ASP A 578 27.00 -29.76 -12.82
N TYR A 579 25.86 -29.13 -13.13
CA TYR A 579 25.80 -27.75 -13.59
C TYR A 579 25.53 -26.75 -12.46
N PHE A 580 25.34 -27.20 -11.23
CA PHE A 580 24.97 -26.35 -10.09
C PHE A 580 26.12 -26.13 -9.12
N ASN A 581 26.29 -24.88 -8.69
CA ASN A 581 27.02 -24.51 -7.47
C ASN A 581 26.00 -24.38 -6.33
N VAL A 582 26.27 -24.96 -5.19
CA VAL A 582 25.40 -24.89 -4.01
C VAL A 582 26.17 -24.23 -2.86
N TYR A 583 25.60 -23.18 -2.33
CA TYR A 583 26.13 -22.43 -1.21
C TYR A 583 25.17 -22.44 -0.04
N THR A 584 25.71 -22.39 1.17
CA THR A 584 24.95 -22.11 2.39
C THR A 584 25.78 -21.18 3.27
N ALA A 585 25.12 -20.52 4.22
CA ALA A 585 25.78 -19.79 5.29
C ALA A 585 25.15 -20.21 6.62
N PHE A 586 25.65 -19.70 7.72
CA PHE A 586 25.18 -20.00 9.06
C PHE A 586 24.43 -18.82 9.67
N PRO A 587 23.17 -18.56 9.22
CA PRO A 587 22.35 -17.47 9.75
C PRO A 587 21.87 -17.82 11.15
N VAL A 588 22.38 -17.13 12.16
CA VAL A 588 22.01 -17.36 13.55
C VAL A 588 20.69 -16.65 13.87
N SER A 589 19.72 -17.40 14.35
CA SER A 589 18.46 -16.90 14.87
C SER A 589 18.53 -16.75 16.39
N THR A 590 17.79 -15.79 16.94
CA THR A 590 17.71 -15.60 18.40
C THR A 590 16.91 -16.71 19.07
N GLU A 591 16.03 -17.37 18.35
CA GLU A 591 15.23 -18.49 18.82
C GLU A 591 15.21 -19.64 17.82
N THR A 592 15.19 -20.87 18.34
CA THR A 592 15.10 -22.10 17.54
C THR A 592 13.70 -22.30 16.96
N GLY A 593 13.65 -22.74 15.71
CA GLY A 593 12.42 -23.12 15.02
C GLY A 593 11.72 -21.94 14.35
N VAL A 594 10.65 -22.25 13.64
CA VAL A 594 9.83 -21.25 12.94
C VAL A 594 8.61 -20.88 13.78
N GLY A 595 8.17 -19.63 13.64
CA GLY A 595 6.94 -19.15 14.27
C GLY A 595 5.70 -19.85 13.71
N THR A 596 4.61 -19.76 14.44
CA THR A 596 3.29 -20.24 14.01
C THR A 596 2.29 -19.08 14.13
N VAL A 597 1.07 -19.29 13.62
CA VAL A 597 -0.02 -18.30 13.78
C VAL A 597 -0.32 -17.93 15.24
N ASN A 598 0.12 -18.76 16.19
CA ASN A 598 -0.11 -18.57 17.63
C ASN A 598 1.19 -18.46 18.44
N THR A 599 2.35 -18.50 17.79
CA THR A 599 3.65 -18.48 18.45
C THR A 599 4.64 -17.74 17.58
N ILE A 600 5.14 -16.59 18.04
CA ILE A 600 6.20 -15.86 17.40
C ILE A 600 7.53 -16.46 17.82
N ARG A 601 8.44 -16.61 16.85
CA ARG A 601 9.84 -16.99 17.05
C ARG A 601 10.73 -15.94 16.40
N TYR A 602 11.74 -15.51 17.11
CA TYR A 602 12.72 -14.54 16.61
C TYR A 602 13.79 -15.28 15.82
N ASN A 603 13.51 -15.55 14.56
CA ASN A 603 14.44 -16.21 13.67
C ASN A 603 14.99 -15.25 12.60
N ARG A 604 16.12 -15.61 11.97
CA ARG A 604 16.92 -14.70 11.13
C ARG A 604 16.15 -14.06 9.99
N PHE A 605 15.24 -14.79 9.38
CA PHE A 605 14.49 -14.35 8.19
C PHE A 605 12.99 -14.21 8.47
N ASN A 606 12.59 -14.07 9.73
CA ASN A 606 11.20 -13.93 10.14
C ASN A 606 10.27 -15.02 9.59
N THR A 607 10.79 -16.26 9.47
CA THR A 607 10.02 -17.37 8.90
C THR A 607 8.90 -17.78 9.83
N THR A 608 7.69 -17.85 9.31
CA THR A 608 6.47 -18.18 10.04
C THR A 608 5.67 -19.26 9.32
N TYR A 609 5.19 -20.25 10.07
CA TYR A 609 4.26 -21.23 9.57
C TYR A 609 2.85 -20.66 9.47
N THR A 610 2.30 -20.58 8.25
CA THR A 610 1.02 -19.92 7.97
C THR A 610 -0.20 -20.85 8.04
N GLY A 611 0.01 -22.11 8.45
CA GLY A 611 -1.01 -23.16 8.40
C GLY A 611 -1.00 -23.92 7.07
N GLY A 612 -1.46 -25.15 7.06
CA GLY A 612 -1.35 -26.02 5.90
C GLY A 612 0.10 -26.43 5.62
N VAL A 613 0.59 -26.21 4.42
CA VAL A 613 1.97 -26.56 3.99
C VAL A 613 2.82 -25.31 3.69
N GLY A 614 2.37 -24.12 4.06
CA GLY A 614 3.02 -22.86 3.72
C GLY A 614 3.94 -22.32 4.82
N LEU A 615 5.16 -21.96 4.47
CA LEU A 615 6.06 -21.12 5.25
C LEU A 615 6.17 -19.75 4.59
N ARG A 616 6.34 -18.70 5.38
CA ARG A 616 6.67 -17.35 4.90
C ARG A 616 7.97 -16.90 5.55
N ALA A 617 8.82 -16.29 4.75
CA ALA A 617 10.05 -15.62 5.20
C ALA A 617 10.09 -14.20 4.61
N ASP A 618 10.96 -13.35 5.16
CA ASP A 618 11.22 -12.05 4.57
C ASP A 618 12.09 -12.22 3.31
N TYR A 619 11.46 -12.11 2.14
CA TYR A 619 12.13 -12.34 0.86
C TYR A 619 13.27 -11.36 0.59
N ASP A 620 13.11 -10.11 0.96
CA ASP A 620 14.14 -9.09 0.71
C ASP A 620 15.34 -9.33 1.60
N GLU A 621 15.15 -9.73 2.84
CA GLU A 621 16.22 -10.07 3.77
C GLU A 621 16.95 -11.33 3.31
N VAL A 622 16.20 -12.38 2.97
CA VAL A 622 16.77 -13.62 2.41
C VAL A 622 17.57 -13.35 1.13
N PHE A 623 17.01 -12.56 0.21
CA PHE A 623 17.66 -12.23 -1.06
C PHE A 623 18.93 -11.40 -0.87
N ASN A 624 18.88 -10.37 -0.04
CA ASN A 624 20.03 -9.53 0.25
C ASN A 624 21.13 -10.32 0.98
N TYR A 625 20.75 -11.23 1.84
CA TYR A 625 21.68 -12.13 2.52
C TYR A 625 22.35 -13.07 1.51
N ALA A 626 21.60 -13.67 0.59
CA ALA A 626 22.11 -14.56 -0.46
C ALA A 626 23.09 -13.88 -1.41
N LEU A 627 22.99 -12.57 -1.62
CA LEU A 627 23.94 -11.79 -2.42
C LEU A 627 25.38 -11.78 -1.85
N ASN A 628 25.56 -12.13 -0.58
CA ASN A 628 26.89 -12.24 0.04
C ASN A 628 27.58 -13.57 -0.26
N ALA A 629 26.88 -14.54 -0.88
CA ALA A 629 27.49 -15.82 -1.24
C ALA A 629 28.62 -15.63 -2.27
N PRO A 630 29.70 -16.45 -2.20
CA PRO A 630 30.80 -16.39 -3.16
C PRO A 630 30.28 -16.52 -4.61
N THR A 631 30.71 -15.62 -5.49
CA THR A 631 30.37 -15.60 -6.92
C THR A 631 28.89 -15.31 -7.25
N VAL A 632 28.05 -15.06 -6.26
CA VAL A 632 26.64 -14.68 -6.47
C VAL A 632 26.54 -13.17 -6.69
N THR A 633 25.81 -12.75 -7.71
CA THR A 633 25.51 -11.36 -8.02
C THR A 633 24.01 -11.20 -8.25
N ARG A 634 23.50 -9.96 -8.16
CA ARG A 634 22.08 -9.68 -8.44
C ARG A 634 21.65 -10.18 -9.82
N ASP A 635 22.52 -10.07 -10.83
CA ASP A 635 22.22 -10.48 -12.21
C ASP A 635 22.13 -12.00 -12.35
N ASN A 636 23.00 -12.77 -11.66
CA ASN A 636 23.00 -14.23 -11.78
C ASN A 636 22.07 -14.92 -10.78
N LEU A 637 21.61 -14.24 -9.73
CA LEU A 637 20.59 -14.76 -8.81
C LEU A 637 19.16 -14.64 -9.40
N ASN A 638 18.92 -13.61 -10.22
CA ASN A 638 17.62 -13.40 -10.88
C ASN A 638 17.38 -14.26 -12.14
N GLN A 639 18.35 -15.07 -12.56
CA GLN A 639 18.24 -15.95 -13.74
C GLN A 639 17.73 -17.36 -13.42
N THR A 640 17.43 -17.62 -12.15
CA THR A 640 16.80 -18.85 -11.66
C THR A 640 15.39 -18.56 -11.14
#